data_ae8edf541d98804ec24ee19fa414bea0
#
_entry.id   ae8edf541d98804ec24ee19fa414bea0
#
_cell.length_a   1.000
_cell.length_b   1.000
_cell.length_c   1.000
_cell.angle_alpha   90.00
_cell.angle_beta   90.00
_cell.angle_gamma   90.00
#
_symmetry.space_group_name_H-M   'P 1'
#
loop_
_entity.id
_entity.type
_entity.pdbx_description
1 polymer ?
#
loop_
_entity_poly.entity_id
_entity_poly.type
_entity_poly.pdbx_seq_one_letter_code
_entity_poly.pdbx_strand_id
1 'polypeptide(L)'
;MSGDLYQSPLRYGVTYEEASEDGVTPREHWVKLMESLRRLGAEELEHRYARAGRRIRENGMTYNVYGDPQGANRPWGIDLVPLLISAREWLLIEAGVTQRAKLLNLLLADLYGPQELLKQGHFPAPLLYGNPQFLRPLVGVAIPEHSYLHMLAVDLARSPDGQWWILADRTQAPSGSGYALENRTIVSDLLPELYRSSNVLRVAPFFRAQRDTLYRLAGCDNPRVVLLTPGPHNETYFEHSYLAKYLDFTLVEGADLTVRERRVYLKTVSGLEQVDVILRRVDDDFCDPLELRGDSLLGVAGLVDAIVAGTVRVANALGSGLIESAAIMPFLPGLARRLLGQDLTLPSVATWWCGQDSALDWVLQHLESVVIKPAFPAIGMEPVFGSELPPSAKAKLIEQVRERPQEYVAQEQVALSRAPVWENGILSSRSMVLRTYVLNTGTGWMTFPGGLVRVAEANGSVVSMQRGGHSKDAWVLWDGPIDTFSMLRPPDELVQLRRIPRVVPSSVADNTFWLGRYVERAEGIARILRSMVSRVHHAEEGKLGNLLRLHSCLGLWRSTLPKSKRNPATFAALENEVLSMLTNTKRTSSLTSTLNEVARIGGKVRERLSADMMLLISQLRTSVREGNGKKLQDFAAILTDCLELLSAFSGMERENINRGSGWLFLSIGRRLERAIGLTRLLRAVAASVELEDTYFLDCALEVADSSMTYRTRYYTTLQPLAVLDVLMADDTNPRSLDFQLAHLVELYEKLPRFRPADLEALQDALAGLRRIALQPVENPSSGEARTSDKTHQAHALARVDEYLSKLQSLLLSWSDNLSNQYFEHARTQPIFMGP
;
A
#
# COMPACT_ATOMS: atom_id res chain seq x y z
N MET A 1 21.63 0.95 40.82
CA MET A 1 22.07 -0.34 40.25
C MET A 1 22.23 -0.15 38.74
N SER A 2 23.46 0.10 38.29
CA SER A 2 23.78 0.22 36.86
C SER A 2 23.86 -1.19 36.28
N GLY A 3 22.75 -1.72 35.86
CA GLY A 3 22.73 -2.97 35.11
C GLY A 3 23.50 -2.80 33.79
N ASP A 4 24.45 -3.64 33.57
CA ASP A 4 25.23 -3.70 32.34
C ASP A 4 24.25 -3.99 31.19
N LEU A 5 24.06 -3.03 30.26
CA LEU A 5 23.13 -3.17 29.10
C LEU A 5 23.59 -4.26 28.12
N TYR A 6 24.81 -4.78 28.30
CA TYR A 6 25.39 -5.82 27.45
C TYR A 6 25.38 -7.17 28.18
N GLN A 7 24.57 -8.10 27.74
CA GLN A 7 24.63 -9.49 28.17
C GLN A 7 24.69 -10.40 26.93
N SER A 8 25.87 -10.62 26.40
CA SER A 8 26.13 -11.85 25.63
C SER A 8 27.64 -12.07 25.57
N PRO A 9 28.15 -13.28 25.78
CA PRO A 9 29.52 -13.57 25.43
C PRO A 9 29.67 -13.50 23.93
N LEU A 10 30.25 -12.40 23.47
CA LEU A 10 30.64 -12.19 22.10
C LEU A 10 31.54 -13.34 21.68
N ARG A 11 31.23 -14.03 20.58
CA ARG A 11 32.12 -15.10 20.07
C ARG A 11 33.36 -14.42 19.50
N TYR A 12 34.39 -14.33 20.28
CA TYR A 12 35.69 -13.79 19.90
C TYR A 12 36.28 -14.52 18.70
N GLY A 13 36.76 -13.76 17.73
CA GLY A 13 37.68 -14.22 16.66
C GLY A 13 37.07 -14.75 15.36
N VAL A 14 35.73 -14.82 15.25
CA VAL A 14 35.07 -15.36 14.02
C VAL A 14 34.32 -14.30 13.19
N THR A 15 33.91 -13.17 13.79
CA THR A 15 33.11 -12.13 13.15
C THR A 15 33.61 -10.74 13.53
N TYR A 16 33.39 -9.76 12.64
CA TYR A 16 33.67 -8.35 12.96
C TYR A 16 32.53 -7.76 13.79
N GLU A 17 32.85 -7.17 14.93
CA GLU A 17 31.90 -6.43 15.77
C GLU A 17 31.94 -4.94 15.42
N GLU A 18 30.80 -4.39 14.96
CA GLU A 18 30.71 -3.01 14.49
C GLU A 18 30.93 -1.99 15.61
N ALA A 19 30.43 -2.26 16.80
CA ALA A 19 30.46 -1.32 17.92
C ALA A 19 31.70 -1.44 18.81
N SER A 20 32.48 -2.54 18.75
CA SER A 20 33.60 -2.77 19.67
C SER A 20 34.75 -3.48 18.95
N GLU A 21 35.99 -3.33 19.51
CA GLU A 21 37.17 -4.04 18.98
C GLU A 21 37.38 -5.38 19.68
N ASP A 22 37.07 -5.40 20.93
CA ASP A 22 37.34 -6.54 21.85
C ASP A 22 36.06 -7.12 22.46
N GLY A 23 34.88 -6.69 21.94
CA GLY A 23 33.58 -7.08 22.49
C GLY A 23 33.14 -6.33 23.75
N VAL A 24 33.99 -5.45 24.29
CA VAL A 24 33.74 -4.71 25.53
C VAL A 24 33.94 -3.20 25.32
N THR A 25 35.07 -2.83 24.70
CA THR A 25 35.46 -1.42 24.50
C THR A 25 34.80 -0.87 23.22
N PRO A 26 33.95 0.16 23.34
CA PRO A 26 33.37 0.77 22.14
C PRO A 26 34.45 1.37 21.24
N ARG A 27 34.30 1.21 19.92
CA ARG A 27 35.12 1.93 18.96
C ARG A 27 34.92 3.43 19.09
N GLU A 28 35.92 4.22 18.76
CA GLU A 28 35.92 5.67 18.96
C GLU A 28 34.64 6.35 18.53
N HIS A 29 34.17 6.08 17.29
CA HIS A 29 32.97 6.68 16.76
C HIS A 29 31.66 6.14 17.37
N TRP A 30 31.68 5.04 18.14
CA TRP A 30 30.55 4.50 18.87
C TRP A 30 30.44 4.98 20.32
N VAL A 31 31.50 5.54 20.90
CA VAL A 31 31.54 5.95 22.30
C VAL A 31 30.35 6.82 22.67
N LYS A 32 30.12 7.87 21.90
CA LYS A 32 29.04 8.84 22.13
C LYS A 32 27.64 8.22 22.12
N LEU A 33 27.38 7.30 21.18
CA LEU A 33 26.10 6.56 21.11
C LEU A 33 25.94 5.68 22.36
N MET A 34 26.96 4.90 22.69
CA MET A 34 26.89 3.98 23.82
C MET A 34 26.71 4.71 25.17
N GLU A 35 27.38 5.84 25.36
CA GLU A 35 27.17 6.69 26.54
C GLU A 35 25.75 7.27 26.60
N SER A 36 25.21 7.68 25.44
CA SER A 36 23.85 8.22 25.36
C SER A 36 22.81 7.15 25.67
N LEU A 37 22.98 5.93 25.15
CA LEU A 37 22.07 4.80 25.42
C LEU A 37 22.12 4.41 26.91
N ARG A 38 23.34 4.37 27.53
CA ARG A 38 23.47 4.11 28.97
C ARG A 38 22.79 5.19 29.83
N ARG A 39 22.88 6.46 29.41
CA ARG A 39 22.24 7.59 30.11
C ARG A 39 20.73 7.53 30.05
N LEU A 40 20.17 7.14 28.92
CA LEU A 40 18.74 6.95 28.76
C LEU A 40 18.20 5.81 29.64
N GLY A 41 18.95 4.71 29.74
CA GLY A 41 18.54 3.54 30.50
C GLY A 41 17.51 2.66 29.80
N ALA A 42 17.30 1.47 30.33
CA ALA A 42 16.46 0.45 29.69
C ALA A 42 14.98 0.88 29.61
N GLU A 43 14.43 1.51 30.64
CA GLU A 43 13.02 1.92 30.71
C GLU A 43 12.68 2.97 29.65
N GLU A 44 13.51 4.00 29.50
CA GLU A 44 13.30 5.04 28.49
C GLU A 44 13.51 4.50 27.07
N LEU A 45 14.48 3.60 26.87
CA LEU A 45 14.69 2.95 25.58
C LEU A 45 13.47 2.10 25.18
N GLU A 46 12.91 1.33 26.12
CA GLU A 46 11.70 0.53 25.88
C GLU A 46 10.50 1.43 25.55
N HIS A 47 10.34 2.55 26.26
CA HIS A 47 9.31 3.53 25.97
C HIS A 47 9.46 4.11 24.54
N ARG A 48 10.69 4.46 24.13
CA ARG A 48 10.98 4.94 22.77
C ARG A 48 10.75 3.86 21.73
N TYR A 49 11.11 2.61 22.02
CA TYR A 49 10.85 1.48 21.14
C TYR A 49 9.33 1.26 20.92
N ALA A 50 8.57 1.33 22.00
CA ALA A 50 7.10 1.27 21.91
C ALA A 50 6.51 2.43 21.10
N ARG A 51 7.09 3.65 21.22
CA ARG A 51 6.71 4.80 20.36
C ARG A 51 7.03 4.56 18.90
N ALA A 52 8.20 3.99 18.57
CA ALA A 52 8.53 3.60 17.21
C ALA A 52 7.49 2.63 16.63
N GLY A 53 7.15 1.59 17.40
CA GLY A 53 6.14 0.60 16.99
C GLY A 53 4.75 1.22 16.78
N ARG A 54 4.34 2.19 17.61
CA ARG A 54 3.10 2.95 17.37
C ARG A 54 3.17 3.74 16.07
N ARG A 55 4.24 4.51 15.85
CA ARG A 55 4.43 5.32 14.65
C ARG A 55 4.45 4.49 13.36
N ILE A 56 5.10 3.32 13.38
CA ILE A 56 5.09 2.36 12.27
C ILE A 56 3.66 1.94 11.92
N ARG A 57 2.84 1.62 12.93
CA ARG A 57 1.44 1.24 12.73
C ARG A 57 0.59 2.42 12.25
N GLU A 58 0.78 3.60 12.83
CA GLU A 58 0.09 4.84 12.44
C GLU A 58 0.42 5.24 11.00
N ASN A 59 1.70 5.23 10.64
CA ASN A 59 2.12 5.46 9.26
C ASN A 59 1.76 4.27 8.34
N GLY A 60 1.30 3.14 8.91
CA GLY A 60 1.01 1.87 8.24
C GLY A 60 2.19 1.39 7.42
N MET A 61 3.38 1.51 7.96
CA MET A 61 4.62 1.03 7.37
C MET A 61 4.62 -0.50 7.43
N THR A 62 4.41 -1.15 6.30
CA THR A 62 4.25 -2.59 6.19
C THR A 62 5.22 -3.19 5.19
N TYR A 63 5.52 -4.46 5.39
CA TYR A 63 6.22 -5.30 4.44
C TYR A 63 5.39 -6.57 4.23
N ASN A 64 4.88 -6.78 3.02
CA ASN A 64 4.03 -7.92 2.72
C ASN A 64 4.90 -9.16 2.47
N VAL A 65 4.56 -10.28 3.09
CA VAL A 65 5.28 -11.55 2.88
C VAL A 65 4.39 -12.49 2.08
N TYR A 66 4.86 -12.91 0.91
CA TYR A 66 4.12 -13.86 0.08
C TYR A 66 4.02 -15.22 0.77
N GLY A 67 2.84 -15.82 0.72
CA GLY A 67 2.60 -17.16 1.27
C GLY A 67 2.37 -17.24 2.78
N ASP A 68 2.48 -16.14 3.51
CA ASP A 68 2.10 -16.06 4.92
C ASP A 68 0.63 -15.63 5.05
N PRO A 69 -0.25 -16.46 5.65
CA PRO A 69 -1.65 -16.08 5.91
C PRO A 69 -1.80 -14.82 6.78
N GLN A 70 -0.79 -14.49 7.59
CA GLN A 70 -0.71 -13.26 8.37
C GLN A 70 0.20 -12.20 7.72
N GLY A 71 0.83 -12.51 6.61
CA GLY A 71 1.87 -11.71 5.97
C GLY A 71 1.38 -10.49 5.21
N ALA A 72 0.11 -10.41 4.89
CA ALA A 72 -0.48 -9.19 4.34
C ALA A 72 -0.61 -8.15 5.47
N ASN A 73 0.14 -7.05 5.36
CA ASN A 73 0.24 -5.96 6.33
C ASN A 73 1.08 -6.28 7.60
N ARG A 74 2.11 -7.12 7.48
CA ARG A 74 3.09 -7.28 8.55
C ARG A 74 3.73 -5.91 8.84
N PRO A 75 3.70 -5.42 10.08
CA PRO A 75 4.37 -4.16 10.43
C PRO A 75 5.87 -4.25 10.16
N TRP A 76 6.46 -3.17 9.66
CA TRP A 76 7.90 -3.08 9.47
C TRP A 76 8.64 -3.18 10.80
N GLY A 77 9.69 -4.00 10.87
CA GLY A 77 10.55 -4.13 12.03
C GLY A 77 11.70 -3.13 11.97
N ILE A 78 11.80 -2.24 12.97
CA ILE A 78 12.91 -1.30 13.13
C ILE A 78 13.57 -1.46 14.48
N ASP A 79 14.90 -1.38 14.49
CA ASP A 79 15.68 -1.23 15.70
C ASP A 79 16.15 0.23 15.85
N LEU A 80 16.11 0.76 17.06
CA LEU A 80 16.44 2.16 17.35
C LEU A 80 17.94 2.46 17.39
N VAL A 81 18.79 1.45 17.53
CA VAL A 81 20.24 1.62 17.55
C VAL A 81 20.77 1.70 16.12
N PRO A 82 21.16 2.89 15.62
CA PRO A 82 21.66 3.01 14.24
C PRO A 82 23.02 2.32 14.08
N LEU A 83 23.30 1.86 12.86
CA LEU A 83 24.68 1.54 12.47
C LEU A 83 25.43 2.85 12.28
N LEU A 84 26.60 2.99 12.91
CA LEU A 84 27.46 4.15 12.73
C LEU A 84 28.59 3.82 11.74
N ILE A 85 28.76 4.70 10.76
CA ILE A 85 29.82 4.61 9.74
C ILE A 85 30.66 5.88 9.84
N SER A 86 31.98 5.75 10.02
CA SER A 86 32.88 6.90 10.08
C SER A 86 33.02 7.58 8.70
N ALA A 87 33.36 8.88 8.69
CA ALA A 87 33.60 9.63 7.44
C ALA A 87 34.63 8.92 6.54
N ARG A 88 35.70 8.42 7.11
CA ARG A 88 36.75 7.71 6.36
C ARG A 88 36.25 6.44 5.68
N GLU A 89 35.48 5.63 6.40
CA GLU A 89 34.89 4.39 5.85
C GLU A 89 33.88 4.72 4.76
N TRP A 90 33.07 5.76 5.01
CA TRP A 90 32.06 6.18 4.04
C TRP A 90 32.66 6.61 2.70
N LEU A 91 33.73 7.40 2.72
CA LEU A 91 34.41 7.82 1.50
C LEU A 91 34.91 6.64 0.67
N LEU A 92 35.36 5.55 1.32
CA LEU A 92 35.77 4.32 0.64
C LEU A 92 34.55 3.59 0.02
N ILE A 93 33.47 3.48 0.79
CA ILE A 93 32.22 2.87 0.31
C ILE A 93 31.69 3.67 -0.88
N GLU A 94 31.56 4.98 -0.75
CA GLU A 94 31.04 5.88 -1.79
C GLU A 94 31.85 5.78 -3.09
N ALA A 95 33.18 5.82 -3.00
CA ALA A 95 34.07 5.69 -4.15
C ALA A 95 33.87 4.33 -4.85
N GLY A 96 33.83 3.24 -4.09
CA GLY A 96 33.69 1.89 -4.63
C GLY A 96 32.32 1.62 -5.25
N VAL A 97 31.22 2.04 -4.61
CA VAL A 97 29.88 1.82 -5.17
C VAL A 97 29.61 2.73 -6.38
N THR A 98 30.15 3.94 -6.38
CA THR A 98 30.11 4.85 -7.54
C THR A 98 30.87 4.26 -8.75
N GLN A 99 32.09 3.75 -8.53
CA GLN A 99 32.86 3.06 -9.56
C GLN A 99 32.06 1.85 -10.09
N ARG A 100 31.44 1.07 -9.19
CA ARG A 100 30.63 -0.09 -9.55
C ARG A 100 29.43 0.30 -10.42
N ALA A 101 28.70 1.34 -10.05
CA ALA A 101 27.55 1.84 -10.81
C ALA A 101 27.96 2.26 -12.24
N LYS A 102 29.07 2.97 -12.37
CA LYS A 102 29.61 3.37 -13.66
C LYS A 102 29.98 2.15 -14.51
N LEU A 103 30.69 1.17 -13.93
CA LEU A 103 31.07 -0.08 -14.61
C LEU A 103 29.82 -0.83 -15.12
N LEU A 104 28.83 -1.05 -14.27
CA LEU A 104 27.63 -1.79 -14.63
C LEU A 104 26.81 -1.07 -15.70
N ASN A 105 26.74 0.24 -15.66
CA ASN A 105 26.06 1.02 -16.70
C ASN A 105 26.79 0.91 -18.06
N LEU A 106 28.14 0.96 -18.10
CA LEU A 106 28.90 0.76 -19.32
C LEU A 106 28.78 -0.67 -19.86
N LEU A 107 28.71 -1.66 -18.96
CA LEU A 107 28.48 -3.05 -19.34
C LEU A 107 27.12 -3.22 -20.04
N LEU A 108 26.06 -2.66 -19.51
CA LEU A 108 24.74 -2.67 -20.16
C LEU A 108 24.76 -1.96 -21.52
N ALA A 109 25.44 -0.82 -21.60
CA ALA A 109 25.57 -0.07 -22.84
C ALA A 109 26.28 -0.88 -23.94
N ASP A 110 27.27 -1.71 -23.57
CA ASP A 110 27.91 -2.62 -24.53
C ASP A 110 27.02 -3.80 -24.90
N LEU A 111 26.44 -4.48 -23.92
CA LEU A 111 25.64 -5.70 -24.12
C LEU A 111 24.36 -5.47 -24.92
N TYR A 112 23.70 -4.33 -24.77
CA TYR A 112 22.52 -3.92 -25.57
C TYR A 112 22.91 -3.11 -26.82
N GLY A 113 24.17 -2.68 -26.94
CA GLY A 113 24.69 -1.91 -28.03
C GLY A 113 25.59 -2.71 -28.95
N PRO A 114 26.88 -2.36 -29.09
CA PRO A 114 27.81 -2.94 -30.06
C PRO A 114 28.27 -4.35 -29.72
N GLN A 115 28.10 -4.83 -28.47
CA GLN A 115 28.49 -6.16 -27.98
C GLN A 115 30.02 -6.46 -28.22
N GLU A 116 30.87 -5.47 -28.06
CA GLU A 116 32.30 -5.62 -28.26
C GLU A 116 32.95 -6.53 -27.22
N LEU A 117 32.49 -6.51 -25.98
CA LEU A 117 32.94 -7.41 -24.91
C LEU A 117 32.68 -8.88 -25.25
N LEU A 118 31.54 -9.16 -25.88
CA LEU A 118 31.20 -10.49 -26.35
C LEU A 118 32.03 -10.92 -27.54
N LYS A 119 32.15 -10.07 -28.58
CA LYS A 119 32.92 -10.33 -29.78
C LYS A 119 34.39 -10.60 -29.48
N GLN A 120 34.94 -9.93 -28.49
CA GLN A 120 36.31 -10.04 -28.07
C GLN A 120 36.56 -11.14 -27.01
N GLY A 121 35.54 -11.90 -26.64
CA GLY A 121 35.66 -13.01 -25.67
C GLY A 121 35.85 -12.58 -24.21
N HIS A 122 35.58 -11.31 -23.88
CA HIS A 122 35.72 -10.79 -22.52
C HIS A 122 34.46 -11.04 -21.66
N PHE A 123 33.34 -11.36 -22.31
CA PHE A 123 32.07 -11.71 -21.64
C PHE A 123 31.54 -13.03 -22.23
N PRO A 124 31.17 -14.03 -21.39
CA PRO A 124 30.71 -15.32 -21.88
C PRO A 124 29.32 -15.22 -22.55
N ALA A 125 29.23 -15.73 -23.78
CA ALA A 125 27.96 -15.74 -24.53
C ALA A 125 26.79 -16.43 -23.83
N PRO A 126 26.95 -17.54 -23.07
CA PRO A 126 25.88 -18.16 -22.34
C PRO A 126 25.30 -17.26 -21.23
N LEU A 127 26.10 -16.37 -20.62
CA LEU A 127 25.61 -15.42 -19.61
C LEU A 127 24.75 -14.32 -20.22
N LEU A 128 24.87 -14.04 -21.51
CA LEU A 128 24.01 -13.11 -22.22
C LEU A 128 22.80 -13.83 -22.81
N TYR A 129 23.05 -14.76 -23.75
CA TYR A 129 21.96 -15.35 -24.54
C TYR A 129 21.17 -16.45 -23.82
N GLY A 130 21.75 -17.04 -22.79
CA GLY A 130 21.07 -18.00 -21.91
C GLY A 130 20.30 -17.36 -20.77
N ASN A 131 20.48 -16.04 -20.55
CA ASN A 131 19.79 -15.32 -19.48
C ASN A 131 18.40 -14.90 -19.93
N PRO A 132 17.30 -15.36 -19.25
CA PRO A 132 15.93 -14.96 -19.58
C PRO A 132 15.67 -13.45 -19.45
N GLN A 133 16.49 -12.74 -18.66
CA GLN A 133 16.40 -11.28 -18.48
C GLN A 133 17.08 -10.49 -19.61
N PHE A 134 17.70 -11.16 -20.60
CA PHE A 134 18.18 -10.50 -21.80
C PHE A 134 17.01 -10.22 -22.75
N LEU A 135 16.56 -8.98 -22.77
CA LEU A 135 15.41 -8.54 -23.56
C LEU A 135 15.81 -8.22 -25.00
N ARG A 136 15.74 -9.20 -25.88
CA ARG A 136 16.14 -9.09 -27.29
C ARG A 136 15.49 -7.92 -28.06
N PRO A 137 14.20 -7.56 -27.83
CA PRO A 137 13.59 -6.42 -28.50
C PRO A 137 14.25 -5.07 -28.24
N LEU A 138 15.08 -4.97 -27.18
CA LEU A 138 15.76 -3.73 -26.80
C LEU A 138 17.19 -3.61 -27.33
N VAL A 139 17.70 -4.61 -28.04
CA VAL A 139 19.05 -4.54 -28.63
C VAL A 139 19.09 -3.45 -29.70
N GLY A 140 20.06 -2.56 -29.59
CA GLY A 140 20.23 -1.44 -30.51
C GLY A 140 19.28 -0.26 -30.30
N VAL A 141 18.44 -0.30 -29.28
CA VAL A 141 17.57 0.83 -28.94
C VAL A 141 18.40 1.97 -28.35
N ALA A 142 18.22 3.16 -28.87
CA ALA A 142 18.94 4.35 -28.42
C ALA A 142 18.46 4.77 -27.01
N ILE A 143 19.30 4.57 -26.02
CA ILE A 143 19.09 5.11 -24.67
C ILE A 143 19.86 6.43 -24.56
N PRO A 144 19.19 7.56 -24.17
CA PRO A 144 19.85 8.85 -24.03
C PRO A 144 21.03 8.76 -23.07
N GLU A 145 22.12 9.40 -23.46
CA GLU A 145 23.38 9.45 -22.67
C GLU A 145 23.91 8.05 -22.29
N HIS A 146 23.46 6.98 -22.96
CA HIS A 146 23.72 5.58 -22.60
C HIS A 146 23.43 5.27 -21.13
N SER A 147 22.42 5.95 -20.55
CA SER A 147 22.07 5.84 -19.14
C SER A 147 21.03 4.74 -18.91
N TYR A 148 21.47 3.49 -18.82
CA TYR A 148 20.63 2.34 -18.49
C TYR A 148 20.26 2.30 -17.02
N LEU A 149 21.18 2.72 -16.13
CA LEU A 149 20.98 2.75 -14.70
C LEU A 149 20.77 4.18 -14.22
N HIS A 150 19.58 4.45 -13.69
CA HIS A 150 19.28 5.67 -12.94
C HIS A 150 19.55 5.49 -11.46
N MET A 151 19.24 4.32 -10.91
CA MET A 151 19.54 3.97 -9.55
C MET A 151 20.06 2.53 -9.46
N LEU A 152 21.14 2.34 -8.72
CA LEU A 152 21.69 1.05 -8.34
C LEU A 152 21.56 0.91 -6.82
N ALA A 153 21.18 -0.28 -6.32
CA ALA A 153 21.41 -0.63 -4.93
C ALA A 153 22.47 -1.72 -4.84
N VAL A 154 23.32 -1.60 -3.83
CA VAL A 154 24.44 -2.52 -3.58
C VAL A 154 24.30 -3.08 -2.18
N ASP A 155 24.25 -4.41 -2.06
CA ASP A 155 24.28 -5.11 -0.79
C ASP A 155 25.76 -5.30 -0.37
N LEU A 156 26.11 -4.75 0.79
CA LEU A 156 27.46 -4.74 1.34
C LEU A 156 27.52 -5.57 2.62
N ALA A 157 28.58 -6.34 2.79
CA ALA A 157 28.92 -7.01 4.03
C ALA A 157 30.34 -6.65 4.43
N ARG A 158 30.64 -6.74 5.71
CA ARG A 158 31.98 -6.57 6.24
C ARG A 158 32.54 -7.92 6.69
N SER A 159 33.72 -8.25 6.20
CA SER A 159 34.45 -9.46 6.57
C SER A 159 35.10 -9.33 7.95
N PRO A 160 35.59 -10.44 8.54
CA PRO A 160 36.22 -10.43 9.84
C PRO A 160 37.44 -9.51 9.99
N ASP A 161 38.16 -9.23 8.89
CA ASP A 161 39.28 -8.29 8.84
C ASP A 161 38.88 -6.81 8.76
N GLY A 162 37.56 -6.54 8.76
CA GLY A 162 37.00 -5.19 8.72
C GLY A 162 36.83 -4.59 7.31
N GLN A 163 37.16 -5.32 6.24
CA GLN A 163 36.99 -4.84 4.87
C GLN A 163 35.51 -4.96 4.43
N TRP A 164 35.05 -3.98 3.63
CA TRP A 164 33.76 -4.01 2.98
C TRP A 164 33.81 -4.77 1.64
N TRP A 165 32.82 -5.67 1.46
CA TRP A 165 32.67 -6.53 0.28
C TRP A 165 31.29 -6.37 -0.30
N ILE A 166 31.18 -6.45 -1.64
CA ILE A 166 29.93 -6.43 -2.36
C ILE A 166 29.36 -7.85 -2.44
N LEU A 167 28.16 -8.05 -1.91
CA LEU A 167 27.43 -9.32 -1.94
C LEU A 167 26.52 -9.47 -3.15
N ALA A 168 25.90 -8.38 -3.58
CA ALA A 168 24.96 -8.37 -4.70
C ALA A 168 24.72 -6.95 -5.23
N ASP A 169 24.42 -6.87 -6.51
CA ASP A 169 23.93 -5.67 -7.19
C ASP A 169 22.43 -5.79 -7.44
N ARG A 170 21.68 -4.67 -7.33
CA ARG A 170 20.26 -4.56 -7.65
C ARG A 170 20.07 -3.45 -8.66
N THR A 171 19.81 -3.82 -9.90
CA THR A 171 19.81 -2.91 -11.05
C THR A 171 18.46 -2.82 -11.73
N GLN A 172 17.57 -3.78 -11.49
CA GLN A 172 16.28 -3.82 -12.15
C GLN A 172 15.31 -2.77 -11.57
N ALA A 173 14.89 -2.99 -10.34
CA ALA A 173 13.99 -2.10 -9.60
C ALA A 173 14.44 -1.99 -8.13
N PRO A 174 15.56 -1.28 -7.84
CA PRO A 174 16.14 -1.24 -6.51
C PRO A 174 15.14 -0.77 -5.46
N SER A 175 14.90 -1.59 -4.42
CA SER A 175 13.97 -1.30 -3.32
C SER A 175 14.68 -1.06 -2.00
N GLY A 176 14.01 -0.38 -1.07
CA GLY A 176 14.49 -0.16 0.29
C GLY A 176 14.87 1.29 0.59
N SER A 177 15.06 2.16 -0.41
CA SER A 177 15.44 3.57 -0.20
C SER A 177 14.36 4.36 0.55
N GLY A 178 13.09 4.09 0.28
CA GLY A 178 11.98 4.68 1.00
C GLY A 178 11.88 4.19 2.45
N TYR A 179 12.19 2.91 2.68
CA TYR A 179 12.30 2.39 4.04
C TYR A 179 13.49 3.00 4.80
N ALA A 180 14.64 3.18 4.14
CA ALA A 180 15.79 3.86 4.72
C ALA A 180 15.48 5.32 5.10
N LEU A 181 14.73 6.03 4.27
CA LEU A 181 14.26 7.39 4.55
C LEU A 181 13.34 7.42 5.78
N GLU A 182 12.37 6.51 5.86
CA GLU A 182 11.44 6.46 6.98
C GLU A 182 12.12 6.00 8.26
N ASN A 183 13.05 5.03 8.19
CA ASN A 183 13.92 4.65 9.31
C ASN A 183 14.68 5.86 9.85
N ARG A 184 15.32 6.66 8.95
CA ARG A 184 16.01 7.90 9.33
C ARG A 184 15.06 8.87 10.04
N THR A 185 13.86 9.05 9.53
CA THR A 185 12.85 9.94 10.10
C THR A 185 12.43 9.48 11.51
N ILE A 186 12.13 8.20 11.68
CA ILE A 186 11.72 7.64 12.96
C ILE A 186 12.85 7.72 13.99
N VAL A 187 14.05 7.26 13.63
CA VAL A 187 15.18 7.20 14.57
C VAL A 187 15.65 8.60 14.95
N SER A 188 15.71 9.54 14.01
CA SER A 188 16.10 10.93 14.31
C SER A 188 15.09 11.66 15.23
N ASP A 189 13.79 11.36 15.12
CA ASP A 189 12.76 11.91 16.00
C ASP A 189 12.77 11.29 17.40
N LEU A 190 13.17 10.03 17.49
CA LEU A 190 13.23 9.33 18.78
C LEU A 190 14.55 9.57 19.54
N LEU A 191 15.62 9.92 18.81
CA LEU A 191 16.94 10.25 19.36
C LEU A 191 17.44 11.65 18.93
N PRO A 192 16.65 12.73 19.09
CA PRO A 192 16.90 14.01 18.44
C PRO A 192 18.19 14.70 18.92
N GLU A 193 18.52 14.59 20.19
CA GLU A 193 19.74 15.18 20.76
C GLU A 193 20.99 14.50 20.21
N LEU A 194 20.96 13.17 20.20
CA LEU A 194 22.05 12.34 19.68
C LEU A 194 22.24 12.59 18.18
N TYR A 195 21.15 12.58 17.40
CA TYR A 195 21.21 12.82 15.96
C TYR A 195 21.84 14.19 15.63
N ARG A 196 21.38 15.25 16.29
CA ARG A 196 21.93 16.60 16.09
C ARG A 196 23.40 16.71 16.49
N SER A 197 23.76 16.11 17.63
CA SER A 197 25.13 16.19 18.18
C SER A 197 26.12 15.23 17.50
N SER A 198 25.66 14.26 16.70
CA SER A 198 26.52 13.30 16.00
C SER A 198 26.90 13.71 14.58
N ASN A 199 26.47 14.90 14.13
CA ASN A 199 26.83 15.45 12.83
C ASN A 199 26.60 14.46 11.66
N VAL A 200 25.36 13.92 11.56
CA VAL A 200 24.98 12.88 10.58
C VAL A 200 24.64 13.48 9.22
N LEU A 201 25.20 12.95 8.14
CA LEU A 201 24.90 13.37 6.76
C LEU A 201 23.41 13.27 6.45
N ARG A 202 22.89 14.28 5.75
CA ARG A 202 21.47 14.38 5.39
C ARG A 202 21.14 13.56 4.15
N VAL A 203 19.99 12.89 4.17
CA VAL A 203 19.51 12.05 3.03
C VAL A 203 18.64 12.79 2.03
N ALA A 204 18.07 13.93 2.41
CA ALA A 204 17.17 14.72 1.56
C ALA A 204 17.79 15.16 0.22
N PRO A 205 19.10 15.54 0.14
CA PRO A 205 19.75 15.88 -1.13
C PRO A 205 19.69 14.74 -2.16
N PHE A 206 19.80 13.48 -1.74
CA PHE A 206 19.72 12.32 -2.64
C PHE A 206 18.33 12.23 -3.31
N PHE A 207 17.26 12.38 -2.56
CA PHE A 207 15.91 12.31 -3.13
C PHE A 207 15.58 13.52 -4.00
N ARG A 208 16.10 14.70 -3.67
CA ARG A 208 16.01 15.85 -4.57
C ARG A 208 16.71 15.57 -5.89
N ALA A 209 17.94 15.09 -5.84
CA ALA A 209 18.68 14.74 -7.05
C ALA A 209 17.95 13.66 -7.87
N GLN A 210 17.33 12.67 -7.23
CA GLN A 210 16.51 11.66 -7.89
C GLN A 210 15.31 12.30 -8.63
N ARG A 211 14.57 13.17 -7.98
CA ARG A 211 13.43 13.88 -8.60
C ARG A 211 13.90 14.74 -9.78
N ASP A 212 14.92 15.54 -9.56
CA ASP A 212 15.42 16.49 -10.55
C ASP A 212 16.03 15.76 -11.77
N THR A 213 16.64 14.59 -11.56
CA THR A 213 17.15 13.74 -12.64
C THR A 213 16.03 13.17 -13.49
N LEU A 214 14.93 12.68 -12.87
CA LEU A 214 13.78 12.15 -13.60
C LEU A 214 13.06 13.25 -14.40
N TYR A 215 12.96 14.45 -13.88
CA TYR A 215 12.42 15.59 -14.64
C TYR A 215 13.30 15.94 -15.85
N ARG A 216 14.62 15.96 -15.68
CA ARG A 216 15.54 16.23 -16.78
C ARG A 216 15.50 15.13 -17.85
N LEU A 217 15.34 13.87 -17.46
CA LEU A 217 15.27 12.72 -18.38
C LEU A 217 14.11 12.86 -19.39
N ALA A 218 13.05 13.54 -19.04
CA ALA A 218 11.91 13.80 -19.92
C ALA A 218 12.29 14.68 -21.13
N GLY A 219 13.25 15.60 -20.99
CA GLY A 219 13.68 16.49 -22.05
C GLY A 219 12.63 17.52 -22.49
N CYS A 220 11.61 17.79 -21.66
CA CYS A 220 10.54 18.77 -21.93
C CYS A 220 10.22 19.58 -20.68
N ASP A 221 9.53 20.72 -20.89
CA ASP A 221 9.03 21.55 -19.81
C ASP A 221 7.81 20.90 -19.13
N ASN A 222 7.77 20.95 -17.80
CA ASN A 222 6.67 20.38 -16.98
C ASN A 222 6.36 18.89 -17.26
N PRO A 223 7.35 18.00 -17.20
CA PRO A 223 7.19 16.58 -17.52
C PRO A 223 6.23 15.88 -16.57
N ARG A 224 5.44 14.94 -17.14
CA ARG A 224 4.66 14.05 -16.31
C ARG A 224 5.46 12.80 -15.99
N VAL A 225 5.87 12.70 -14.73
CA VAL A 225 6.55 11.53 -14.18
C VAL A 225 5.54 10.71 -13.39
N VAL A 226 5.48 9.40 -13.66
CA VAL A 226 4.65 8.46 -12.89
C VAL A 226 5.52 7.39 -12.24
N LEU A 227 5.07 6.88 -11.08
CA LEU A 227 5.68 5.72 -10.44
C LEU A 227 4.80 4.49 -10.71
N LEU A 228 5.30 3.57 -11.53
CA LEU A 228 4.61 2.34 -11.90
C LEU A 228 4.85 1.25 -10.84
N THR A 229 3.78 0.83 -10.17
CA THR A 229 3.79 -0.21 -9.12
C THR A 229 3.10 -1.49 -9.58
N PRO A 230 3.52 -2.68 -9.10
CA PRO A 230 2.75 -3.93 -9.27
C PRO A 230 1.45 -3.95 -8.46
N GLY A 231 1.21 -2.94 -7.61
CA GLY A 231 0.00 -2.84 -6.79
C GLY A 231 0.17 -3.28 -5.34
N PRO A 232 -0.92 -3.22 -4.55
CA PRO A 232 -0.90 -3.35 -3.08
C PRO A 232 -0.51 -4.73 -2.55
N HIS A 233 -0.46 -5.75 -3.39
CA HIS A 233 0.01 -7.08 -3.00
C HIS A 233 1.52 -7.23 -3.05
N ASN A 234 2.24 -6.26 -3.63
CA ASN A 234 3.69 -6.27 -3.68
C ASN A 234 4.31 -6.10 -2.28
N GLU A 235 5.45 -6.77 -2.04
CA GLU A 235 6.17 -6.74 -0.76
C GLU A 235 6.50 -5.32 -0.30
N THR A 236 6.90 -4.47 -1.23
CA THR A 236 7.37 -3.11 -0.98
C THR A 236 6.36 -2.03 -1.39
N TYR A 237 5.07 -2.34 -1.47
CA TYR A 237 4.04 -1.37 -1.88
C TYR A 237 4.01 -0.11 -1.00
N PHE A 238 4.27 -0.26 0.31
CA PHE A 238 4.42 0.89 1.20
C PHE A 238 5.47 1.86 0.66
N GLU A 239 6.67 1.35 0.30
CA GLU A 239 7.74 2.17 -0.25
C GLU A 239 7.31 2.89 -1.53
N HIS A 240 6.59 2.20 -2.43
CA HIS A 240 6.12 2.80 -3.68
C HIS A 240 5.19 3.98 -3.44
N SER A 241 4.19 3.81 -2.57
CA SER A 241 3.26 4.88 -2.21
C SER A 241 3.92 6.03 -1.45
N TYR A 242 4.87 5.70 -0.57
CA TYR A 242 5.63 6.67 0.21
C TYR A 242 6.53 7.53 -0.68
N LEU A 243 7.30 6.91 -1.58
CA LEU A 243 8.16 7.62 -2.53
C LEU A 243 7.36 8.44 -3.54
N ALA A 244 6.24 7.92 -4.06
CA ALA A 244 5.36 8.68 -4.95
C ALA A 244 4.89 9.98 -4.29
N LYS A 245 4.49 9.90 -3.01
CA LYS A 245 4.10 11.07 -2.21
C LYS A 245 5.28 12.00 -1.93
N TYR A 246 6.43 11.46 -1.54
CA TYR A 246 7.62 12.23 -1.15
C TYR A 246 8.25 12.97 -2.34
N LEU A 247 8.27 12.34 -3.52
CA LEU A 247 8.82 12.91 -4.76
C LEU A 247 7.79 13.71 -5.57
N ASP A 248 6.53 13.73 -5.14
CA ASP A 248 5.38 14.36 -5.82
C ASP A 248 5.08 13.74 -7.21
N PHE A 249 5.21 12.42 -7.33
CA PHE A 249 4.85 11.65 -8.52
C PHE A 249 3.46 11.02 -8.38
N THR A 250 2.81 10.76 -9.53
CA THR A 250 1.56 10.01 -9.54
C THR A 250 1.86 8.52 -9.45
N LEU A 251 1.34 7.84 -8.41
CA LEU A 251 1.37 6.40 -8.29
C LEU A 251 0.37 5.78 -9.26
N VAL A 252 0.81 4.82 -10.06
CA VAL A 252 -0.02 4.15 -11.08
C VAL A 252 0.26 2.65 -11.11
N GLU A 253 -0.77 1.86 -11.43
CA GLU A 253 -0.65 0.46 -11.83
C GLU A 253 -0.65 0.37 -13.37
N GLY A 254 -0.24 -0.77 -13.96
CA GLY A 254 -0.24 -0.93 -15.42
C GLY A 254 -1.60 -0.67 -16.07
N ALA A 255 -2.69 -1.02 -15.38
CA ALA A 255 -4.05 -0.77 -15.81
C ALA A 255 -4.42 0.71 -15.95
N ASP A 256 -3.72 1.62 -15.25
CA ASP A 256 -3.92 3.06 -15.35
C ASP A 256 -3.31 3.66 -16.61
N LEU A 257 -2.42 2.92 -17.27
CA LEU A 257 -1.71 3.37 -18.45
C LEU A 257 -2.27 2.73 -19.72
N THR A 258 -2.05 3.37 -20.85
CA THR A 258 -2.35 2.84 -22.17
C THR A 258 -1.39 3.41 -23.19
N VAL A 259 -1.09 2.62 -24.23
CA VAL A 259 -0.27 3.09 -25.34
C VAL A 259 -1.20 3.37 -26.53
N ARG A 260 -1.06 4.53 -27.13
CA ARG A 260 -1.70 4.92 -28.37
C ARG A 260 -0.70 5.65 -29.25
N GLU A 261 -0.63 5.30 -30.52
CA GLU A 261 0.28 5.95 -31.46
C GLU A 261 1.72 6.00 -30.94
N ARG A 262 2.16 4.86 -30.33
CA ARG A 262 3.51 4.71 -29.74
C ARG A 262 3.81 5.70 -28.61
N ARG A 263 2.79 6.23 -27.90
CA ARG A 263 2.93 7.13 -26.73
C ARG A 263 2.18 6.56 -25.56
N VAL A 264 2.75 6.70 -24.39
CA VAL A 264 2.11 6.27 -23.14
C VAL A 264 1.21 7.37 -22.61
N TYR A 265 0.00 7.01 -22.24
CA TYR A 265 -0.98 7.91 -21.62
C TYR A 265 -1.48 7.37 -20.29
N LEU A 266 -1.63 8.27 -19.33
CA LEU A 266 -2.33 8.05 -18.08
C LEU A 266 -3.84 8.25 -18.33
N LYS A 267 -4.63 7.27 -17.90
CA LYS A 267 -6.10 7.34 -17.93
C LYS A 267 -6.58 8.15 -16.73
N THR A 268 -7.20 9.29 -16.96
CA THR A 268 -7.65 10.20 -15.91
C THR A 268 -9.14 10.49 -16.04
N VAL A 269 -9.75 10.99 -14.98
CA VAL A 269 -11.15 11.44 -15.00
C VAL A 269 -11.40 12.56 -16.00
N SER A 270 -10.36 13.29 -16.40
CA SER A 270 -10.40 14.35 -17.40
C SER A 270 -10.08 13.88 -18.82
N GLY A 271 -9.65 12.64 -19.01
CA GLY A 271 -9.25 12.06 -20.29
C GLY A 271 -7.86 11.44 -20.25
N LEU A 272 -7.25 11.27 -21.42
CA LEU A 272 -5.89 10.72 -21.54
C LEU A 272 -4.86 11.84 -21.44
N GLU A 273 -3.84 11.63 -20.63
CA GLU A 273 -2.75 12.56 -20.43
C GLU A 273 -1.40 11.90 -20.68
N GLN A 274 -0.58 12.45 -21.57
CA GLN A 274 0.70 11.86 -21.95
C GLN A 274 1.61 11.71 -20.72
N VAL A 275 2.34 10.58 -20.66
CA VAL A 275 3.39 10.28 -19.68
C VAL A 275 4.74 10.36 -20.36
N ASP A 276 5.65 11.11 -19.79
CA ASP A 276 6.99 11.33 -20.35
C ASP A 276 8.04 10.43 -19.71
N VAL A 277 7.91 10.17 -18.39
CA VAL A 277 8.84 9.31 -17.63
C VAL A 277 8.09 8.36 -16.73
N ILE A 278 8.53 7.11 -16.71
CA ILE A 278 8.05 6.07 -15.81
C ILE A 278 9.19 5.66 -14.87
N LEU A 279 9.05 5.95 -13.57
CA LEU A 279 9.85 5.32 -12.53
C LEU A 279 9.22 3.97 -12.20
N ARG A 280 9.80 2.89 -12.72
CA ARG A 280 9.20 1.56 -12.57
C ARG A 280 9.60 0.85 -11.29
N ARG A 281 8.64 0.10 -10.75
CA ARG A 281 8.81 -0.86 -9.67
C ARG A 281 8.30 -2.25 -10.08
N VAL A 282 8.00 -2.43 -11.36
CA VAL A 282 7.61 -3.68 -11.99
C VAL A 282 8.85 -4.29 -12.62
N ASP A 283 9.04 -5.60 -12.48
CA ASP A 283 10.18 -6.31 -13.06
C ASP A 283 10.15 -6.28 -14.59
N ASP A 284 11.32 -6.37 -15.20
CA ASP A 284 11.55 -6.16 -16.63
C ASP A 284 10.56 -6.95 -17.51
N ASP A 285 10.46 -8.25 -17.29
CA ASP A 285 9.65 -9.18 -18.10
C ASP A 285 8.15 -8.94 -17.95
N PHE A 286 7.70 -8.39 -16.82
CA PHE A 286 6.28 -8.07 -16.59
C PHE A 286 5.84 -6.73 -17.20
N CYS A 287 6.75 -5.90 -17.72
CA CYS A 287 6.44 -4.54 -18.14
C CYS A 287 5.58 -4.44 -19.41
N ASP A 288 5.65 -5.42 -20.31
CA ASP A 288 4.86 -5.43 -21.54
C ASP A 288 4.35 -6.83 -21.89
N PRO A 289 3.02 -7.09 -21.81
CA PRO A 289 2.48 -8.40 -22.16
C PRO A 289 2.52 -8.75 -23.64
N LEU A 290 2.76 -7.79 -24.53
CA LEU A 290 2.82 -8.07 -25.98
C LEU A 290 4.20 -8.52 -26.44
N GLU A 291 5.26 -7.91 -25.89
CA GLU A 291 6.63 -8.12 -26.36
C GLU A 291 7.48 -8.97 -25.41
N LEU A 292 7.09 -9.05 -24.13
CA LEU A 292 7.89 -9.70 -23.10
C LEU A 292 7.16 -10.92 -22.53
N ARG A 293 6.37 -10.75 -21.51
CA ARG A 293 5.69 -11.85 -20.79
C ARG A 293 4.20 -11.82 -21.00
N GLY A 294 3.68 -12.73 -21.85
CA GLY A 294 2.29 -12.71 -22.33
C GLY A 294 1.20 -12.94 -21.26
N ASP A 295 1.53 -13.48 -20.09
CA ASP A 295 0.62 -13.65 -18.94
C ASP A 295 0.67 -12.47 -17.94
N SER A 296 1.46 -11.42 -18.23
CA SER A 296 1.58 -10.27 -17.32
C SER A 296 0.31 -9.43 -17.29
N LEU A 297 -0.21 -9.22 -16.08
CA LEU A 297 -1.29 -8.26 -15.78
C LEU A 297 -0.76 -6.97 -15.12
N LEU A 298 0.55 -6.87 -14.92
CA LEU A 298 1.20 -5.77 -14.20
C LEU A 298 1.73 -4.68 -15.12
N GLY A 299 1.96 -5.03 -16.38
CA GLY A 299 2.58 -4.18 -17.38
C GLY A 299 1.59 -3.37 -18.21
N VAL A 300 2.14 -2.71 -19.21
CA VAL A 300 1.41 -1.85 -20.17
C VAL A 300 1.62 -2.38 -21.57
N ALA A 301 0.56 -2.85 -22.20
CA ALA A 301 0.62 -3.39 -23.56
C ALA A 301 1.13 -2.33 -24.56
N GLY A 302 2.22 -2.63 -25.27
CA GLY A 302 2.88 -1.74 -26.22
C GLY A 302 3.90 -0.78 -25.60
N LEU A 303 4.29 -0.96 -24.33
CA LEU A 303 5.28 -0.12 -23.67
C LEU A 303 6.64 -0.20 -24.38
N VAL A 304 7.06 -1.41 -24.79
CA VAL A 304 8.33 -1.60 -25.52
C VAL A 304 8.34 -0.82 -26.84
N ASP A 305 7.22 -0.81 -27.58
CA ASP A 305 7.11 -0.03 -28.82
C ASP A 305 7.24 1.49 -28.57
N ALA A 306 6.66 1.99 -27.47
CA ALA A 306 6.81 3.40 -27.08
C ALA A 306 8.26 3.73 -26.66
N ILE A 307 8.97 2.80 -25.99
CA ILE A 307 10.38 2.96 -25.63
C ILE A 307 11.26 2.98 -26.89
N VAL A 308 11.05 2.04 -27.81
CA VAL A 308 11.78 1.98 -29.09
C VAL A 308 11.56 3.26 -29.92
N ALA A 309 10.32 3.81 -29.87
CA ALA A 309 10.02 5.09 -30.50
C ALA A 309 10.66 6.30 -29.77
N GLY A 310 11.18 6.12 -28.58
CA GLY A 310 11.77 7.19 -27.78
C GLY A 310 10.77 8.20 -27.23
N THR A 311 9.47 7.85 -27.18
CA THR A 311 8.37 8.73 -26.76
C THR A 311 8.12 8.70 -25.24
N VAL A 312 8.67 7.73 -24.54
CA VAL A 312 8.66 7.60 -23.10
C VAL A 312 10.02 7.17 -22.59
N ARG A 313 10.39 7.62 -21.40
CA ARG A 313 11.61 7.19 -20.70
C ARG A 313 11.25 6.31 -19.51
N VAL A 314 12.05 5.26 -19.27
CA VAL A 314 11.85 4.33 -18.16
C VAL A 314 13.10 4.27 -17.31
N ALA A 315 12.97 4.44 -16.02
CA ALA A 315 14.03 4.42 -15.03
C ALA A 315 13.80 3.26 -14.02
N ASN A 316 14.70 2.28 -13.87
CA ASN A 316 15.85 1.99 -14.74
C ASN A 316 15.36 1.51 -16.11
N ALA A 317 16.20 1.60 -17.13
CA ALA A 317 15.88 1.10 -18.46
C ALA A 317 15.49 -0.39 -18.40
N LEU A 318 14.54 -0.80 -19.24
CA LEU A 318 14.22 -2.22 -19.39
C LEU A 318 15.46 -3.00 -19.84
N GLY A 319 15.60 -4.21 -19.30
CA GLY A 319 16.78 -5.05 -19.52
C GLY A 319 17.92 -4.82 -18.52
N SER A 320 17.77 -3.85 -17.62
CA SER A 320 18.79 -3.64 -16.57
C SER A 320 18.90 -4.81 -15.58
N GLY A 321 17.89 -5.67 -15.47
CA GLY A 321 17.93 -6.89 -14.67
C GLY A 321 18.98 -7.91 -15.14
N LEU A 322 19.40 -7.86 -16.40
CA LEU A 322 20.41 -8.75 -16.97
C LEU A 322 21.67 -8.91 -16.10
N ILE A 323 22.10 -7.81 -15.50
CA ILE A 323 23.35 -7.77 -14.73
C ILE A 323 23.16 -7.99 -13.22
N GLU A 324 21.97 -8.33 -12.73
CA GLU A 324 21.75 -8.75 -11.34
C GLU A 324 22.26 -10.16 -11.05
N SER A 325 22.55 -10.93 -12.09
CA SER A 325 23.08 -12.29 -11.96
C SER A 325 24.43 -12.31 -11.23
N ALA A 326 24.51 -13.06 -10.14
CA ALA A 326 25.76 -13.28 -9.44
C ALA A 326 26.84 -13.93 -10.33
N ALA A 327 26.45 -14.65 -11.39
CA ALA A 327 27.38 -15.28 -12.33
C ALA A 327 28.23 -14.29 -13.14
N ILE A 328 27.86 -12.99 -13.12
CA ILE A 328 28.64 -11.91 -13.78
C ILE A 328 29.76 -11.42 -12.86
N MET A 329 29.63 -11.55 -11.55
CA MET A 329 30.59 -11.01 -10.57
C MET A 329 32.05 -11.45 -10.79
N PRO A 330 32.33 -12.71 -11.15
CA PRO A 330 33.73 -13.14 -11.42
C PRO A 330 34.42 -12.37 -12.53
N PHE A 331 33.67 -11.84 -13.49
CA PHE A 331 34.21 -11.14 -14.66
C PHE A 331 34.43 -9.63 -14.41
N LEU A 332 33.79 -9.06 -13.39
CA LEU A 332 33.79 -7.61 -13.12
C LEU A 332 35.18 -7.03 -12.89
N PRO A 333 36.15 -7.70 -12.21
CA PRO A 333 37.50 -7.16 -12.09
C PRO A 333 38.21 -6.98 -13.45
N GLY A 334 38.08 -7.94 -14.34
CA GLY A 334 38.60 -7.86 -15.69
C GLY A 334 37.92 -6.78 -16.54
N LEU A 335 36.61 -6.70 -16.44
CA LEU A 335 35.79 -5.69 -17.12
C LEU A 335 36.09 -4.27 -16.60
N ALA A 336 36.34 -4.09 -15.30
CA ALA A 336 36.72 -2.80 -14.72
C ALA A 336 38.02 -2.26 -15.31
N ARG A 337 39.08 -3.09 -15.40
CA ARG A 337 40.35 -2.70 -16.04
C ARG A 337 40.15 -2.32 -17.50
N ARG A 338 39.24 -3.02 -18.19
CA ARG A 338 39.01 -2.76 -19.62
C ARG A 338 38.17 -1.53 -19.89
N LEU A 339 37.03 -1.40 -19.18
CA LEU A 339 36.05 -0.33 -19.41
C LEU A 339 36.37 0.96 -18.66
N LEU A 340 37.02 0.87 -17.48
CA LEU A 340 37.35 2.01 -16.65
C LEU A 340 38.86 2.30 -16.60
N GLY A 341 39.72 1.37 -16.99
CA GLY A 341 41.18 1.46 -16.80
C GLY A 341 41.62 1.38 -15.34
N GLN A 342 40.81 0.81 -14.46
CA GLN A 342 41.01 0.80 -13.00
C GLN A 342 40.71 -0.57 -12.41
N ASP A 343 41.36 -0.90 -11.28
CA ASP A 343 40.98 -2.00 -10.45
C ASP A 343 39.74 -1.61 -9.59
N LEU A 344 38.96 -2.61 -9.15
CA LEU A 344 37.83 -2.36 -8.29
C LEU A 344 38.26 -1.88 -6.91
N THR A 345 37.72 -0.76 -6.46
CA THR A 345 37.96 -0.20 -5.12
C THR A 345 37.36 -1.07 -4.02
N LEU A 346 36.14 -1.59 -4.23
CA LEU A 346 35.51 -2.56 -3.34
C LEU A 346 35.49 -3.93 -4.04
N PRO A 347 36.04 -4.97 -3.41
CA PRO A 347 35.98 -6.32 -3.95
C PRO A 347 34.55 -6.88 -3.87
N SER A 348 34.20 -7.78 -4.76
CA SER A 348 33.04 -8.65 -4.64
C SER A 348 33.38 -9.87 -3.81
N VAL A 349 32.41 -10.46 -3.11
CA VAL A 349 32.57 -11.76 -2.48
C VAL A 349 33.03 -12.78 -3.53
N ALA A 350 33.92 -13.68 -3.16
CA ALA A 350 34.44 -14.69 -4.07
C ALA A 350 33.29 -15.49 -4.67
N THR A 351 33.24 -15.50 -6.00
CA THR A 351 32.13 -16.05 -6.76
C THR A 351 32.67 -16.88 -7.93
N TRP A 352 32.08 -18.03 -8.17
CA TRP A 352 32.40 -18.97 -9.21
C TRP A 352 31.20 -19.29 -10.06
N TRP A 353 31.23 -18.97 -11.34
CA TRP A 353 30.20 -19.43 -12.26
C TRP A 353 30.54 -20.85 -12.74
N CYS A 354 29.70 -21.81 -12.47
CA CYS A 354 29.94 -23.21 -12.77
C CYS A 354 29.98 -23.54 -14.29
N GLY A 355 29.59 -22.60 -15.15
CA GLY A 355 29.76 -22.72 -16.60
C GLY A 355 31.20 -22.66 -17.09
N GLN A 356 32.20 -22.44 -16.22
CA GLN A 356 33.62 -22.56 -16.47
C GLN A 356 34.15 -23.85 -15.83
N ASP A 357 34.81 -24.73 -16.58
CA ASP A 357 35.26 -26.04 -16.11
C ASP A 357 36.12 -25.95 -14.84
N SER A 358 37.06 -25.01 -14.78
CA SER A 358 37.91 -24.81 -13.60
C SER A 358 37.13 -24.33 -12.38
N ALA A 359 36.11 -23.53 -12.57
CA ALA A 359 35.21 -23.07 -11.48
C ALA A 359 34.32 -24.21 -10.98
N LEU A 360 33.79 -25.02 -11.91
CA LEU A 360 32.97 -26.19 -11.58
C LEU A 360 33.80 -27.19 -10.75
N ASP A 361 34.98 -27.55 -11.18
CA ASP A 361 35.84 -28.50 -10.45
C ASP A 361 36.15 -28.01 -9.05
N TRP A 362 36.44 -26.71 -8.89
CA TRP A 362 36.73 -26.11 -7.59
C TRP A 362 35.48 -26.17 -6.69
N VAL A 363 34.31 -25.75 -7.18
CA VAL A 363 33.04 -25.71 -6.44
C VAL A 363 32.64 -27.11 -5.94
N LEU A 364 32.77 -28.13 -6.78
CA LEU A 364 32.43 -29.49 -6.41
C LEU A 364 33.32 -30.06 -5.30
N GLN A 365 34.58 -29.60 -5.20
CA GLN A 365 35.51 -29.99 -4.15
C GLN A 365 35.30 -29.21 -2.85
N HIS A 366 34.72 -27.98 -2.93
CA HIS A 366 34.58 -27.07 -1.78
C HIS A 366 33.12 -26.74 -1.45
N LEU A 367 32.20 -27.65 -1.75
CA LEU A 367 30.75 -27.41 -1.60
C LEU A 367 30.35 -26.95 -0.20
N GLU A 368 31.06 -27.40 0.83
CA GLU A 368 30.77 -27.05 2.25
C GLU A 368 31.09 -25.59 2.59
N SER A 369 31.94 -24.92 1.82
CA SER A 369 32.36 -23.53 2.07
C SER A 369 31.61 -22.51 1.23
N VAL A 370 30.66 -22.96 0.39
CA VAL A 370 29.95 -22.08 -0.55
C VAL A 370 28.44 -22.15 -0.40
N VAL A 371 27.81 -21.10 -0.90
CA VAL A 371 26.35 -21.00 -1.09
C VAL A 371 26.08 -21.14 -2.59
N ILE A 372 25.34 -22.18 -2.96
CA ILE A 372 24.92 -22.40 -4.36
C ILE A 372 23.66 -21.61 -4.64
N LYS A 373 23.65 -20.89 -5.77
CA LYS A 373 22.52 -20.06 -6.23
C LYS A 373 22.26 -20.34 -7.70
N PRO A 374 21.04 -20.06 -8.20
CA PRO A 374 20.82 -20.05 -9.64
C PRO A 374 21.65 -18.92 -10.29
N ALA A 375 22.28 -19.22 -11.43
CA ALA A 375 22.98 -18.21 -12.24
C ALA A 375 21.98 -17.20 -12.83
N PHE A 376 20.79 -17.68 -13.19
CA PHE A 376 19.72 -16.85 -13.70
C PHE A 376 18.59 -16.82 -12.66
N PRO A 377 18.12 -15.64 -12.23
CA PRO A 377 17.06 -15.55 -11.26
C PRO A 377 15.82 -16.31 -11.74
N ALA A 378 15.41 -17.31 -10.98
CA ALA A 378 14.19 -18.07 -11.20
C ALA A 378 13.31 -17.99 -9.96
N ILE A 379 11.99 -17.83 -10.14
CA ILE A 379 11.05 -17.78 -9.05
C ILE A 379 11.05 -19.15 -8.32
N GLY A 380 11.24 -19.13 -7.00
CA GLY A 380 11.15 -20.33 -6.15
C GLY A 380 12.48 -21.08 -5.92
N MET A 381 13.60 -20.66 -6.49
CA MET A 381 14.91 -21.24 -6.15
C MET A 381 15.59 -20.41 -5.04
N GLU A 382 15.62 -20.99 -3.83
CA GLU A 382 16.34 -20.40 -2.70
C GLU A 382 17.84 -20.72 -2.76
N PRO A 383 18.71 -19.83 -2.21
CA PRO A 383 20.11 -20.12 -2.01
C PRO A 383 20.32 -21.36 -1.12
N VAL A 384 21.19 -22.26 -1.53
CA VAL A 384 21.47 -23.51 -0.83
C VAL A 384 22.84 -23.43 -0.16
N PHE A 385 22.88 -23.50 1.16
CA PHE A 385 24.13 -23.50 1.94
C PHE A 385 24.71 -24.91 1.95
N GLY A 386 25.86 -25.10 1.33
CA GLY A 386 26.51 -26.40 1.23
C GLY A 386 26.88 -27.02 2.59
N SER A 387 27.19 -26.18 3.60
CA SER A 387 27.46 -26.60 4.98
C SER A 387 26.24 -27.19 5.72
N GLU A 388 25.01 -26.83 5.31
CA GLU A 388 23.77 -27.23 5.98
C GLU A 388 23.13 -28.49 5.37
N LEU A 389 23.67 -28.99 4.24
CA LEU A 389 23.08 -30.12 3.52
C LEU A 389 23.48 -31.48 4.11
N PRO A 390 22.57 -32.43 4.28
CA PRO A 390 22.87 -33.79 4.56
C PRO A 390 23.56 -34.50 3.36
N PRO A 391 24.34 -35.57 3.56
CA PRO A 391 25.14 -36.20 2.50
C PRO A 391 24.34 -36.59 1.25
N SER A 392 23.10 -37.06 1.42
CA SER A 392 22.22 -37.46 0.30
C SER A 392 21.78 -36.26 -0.54
N ALA A 393 21.49 -35.10 0.10
CA ALA A 393 21.14 -33.88 -0.61
C ALA A 393 22.37 -33.25 -1.30
N LYS A 394 23.57 -33.34 -0.71
CA LYS A 394 24.83 -32.93 -1.34
C LYS A 394 25.08 -33.75 -2.62
N ALA A 395 24.96 -35.07 -2.58
CA ALA A 395 25.14 -35.92 -3.75
C ALA A 395 24.16 -35.52 -4.89
N LYS A 396 22.90 -35.29 -4.57
CA LYS A 396 21.89 -34.86 -5.54
C LYS A 396 22.20 -33.48 -6.12
N LEU A 397 22.65 -32.53 -5.30
CA LEU A 397 23.03 -31.21 -5.76
C LEU A 397 24.24 -31.27 -6.70
N ILE A 398 25.25 -32.08 -6.37
CA ILE A 398 26.44 -32.32 -7.21
C ILE A 398 26.03 -32.84 -8.59
N GLU A 399 25.10 -33.80 -8.64
CA GLU A 399 24.58 -34.35 -9.89
C GLU A 399 23.87 -33.26 -10.72
N GLN A 400 22.98 -32.49 -10.10
CA GLN A 400 22.26 -31.38 -10.75
C GLN A 400 23.21 -30.31 -11.31
N VAL A 401 24.23 -29.92 -10.53
CA VAL A 401 25.22 -28.92 -10.98
C VAL A 401 26.07 -29.45 -12.13
N ARG A 402 26.40 -30.75 -12.13
CA ARG A 402 27.14 -31.39 -13.26
C ARG A 402 26.31 -31.49 -14.54
N GLU A 403 25.01 -31.76 -14.41
CA GLU A 403 24.10 -31.84 -15.57
C GLU A 403 23.91 -30.49 -16.26
N ARG A 404 23.82 -29.41 -15.46
CA ARG A 404 23.53 -28.05 -15.97
C ARG A 404 24.42 -26.98 -15.36
N PRO A 405 25.75 -27.09 -15.54
CA PRO A 405 26.68 -26.21 -14.83
C PRO A 405 26.46 -24.72 -15.11
N GLN A 406 25.98 -24.34 -16.28
CA GLN A 406 25.74 -22.96 -16.67
C GLN A 406 24.60 -22.30 -15.89
N GLU A 407 23.69 -23.10 -15.28
CA GLU A 407 22.56 -22.60 -14.51
C GLU A 407 22.91 -22.32 -13.04
N TYR A 408 24.15 -22.61 -12.60
CA TYR A 408 24.57 -22.49 -11.21
C TYR A 408 25.76 -21.54 -11.02
N VAL A 409 25.72 -20.85 -9.89
CA VAL A 409 26.81 -20.03 -9.38
C VAL A 409 27.04 -20.34 -7.90
N ALA A 410 28.28 -20.40 -7.50
CA ALA A 410 28.69 -20.55 -6.11
C ALA A 410 29.27 -19.24 -5.59
N GLN A 411 28.93 -18.87 -4.37
CA GLN A 411 29.56 -17.76 -3.65
C GLN A 411 30.13 -18.25 -2.33
N GLU A 412 31.25 -17.70 -1.93
CA GLU A 412 31.84 -17.96 -0.60
C GLU A 412 30.84 -17.58 0.50
N GLN A 413 30.74 -18.44 1.50
CA GLN A 413 29.94 -18.19 2.69
C GLN A 413 30.67 -17.19 3.59
N VAL A 414 30.28 -15.91 3.52
CA VAL A 414 30.89 -14.83 4.28
C VAL A 414 30.43 -14.84 5.74
N ALA A 415 31.36 -14.76 6.67
CA ALA A 415 31.07 -14.47 8.07
C ALA A 415 30.71 -12.99 8.20
N LEU A 416 29.39 -12.70 8.28
CA LEU A 416 28.86 -11.34 8.34
C LEU A 416 29.26 -10.62 9.63
N SER A 417 29.53 -9.31 9.53
CA SER A 417 29.71 -8.47 10.71
C SER A 417 28.45 -8.38 11.54
N ARG A 418 28.61 -8.02 12.81
CA ARG A 418 27.53 -7.97 13.79
C ARG A 418 27.41 -6.57 14.38
N ALA A 419 26.16 -6.13 14.56
CA ALA A 419 25.83 -4.84 15.13
C ALA A 419 24.92 -4.99 16.37
N PRO A 420 24.99 -4.05 17.34
CA PRO A 420 24.13 -4.08 18.51
C PRO A 420 22.67 -3.81 18.11
N VAL A 421 21.77 -4.58 18.71
CA VAL A 421 20.31 -4.50 18.55
C VAL A 421 19.65 -4.45 19.91
N TRP A 422 18.63 -3.62 20.07
CA TRP A 422 17.86 -3.54 21.31
C TRP A 422 16.77 -4.60 21.32
N GLU A 423 16.88 -5.57 22.21
CA GLU A 423 15.92 -6.67 22.38
C GLU A 423 15.71 -7.01 23.86
N ASN A 424 14.45 -7.09 24.29
CA ASN A 424 14.08 -7.55 25.63
C ASN A 424 14.80 -6.79 26.79
N GLY A 425 15.03 -5.49 26.61
CA GLY A 425 15.67 -4.68 27.64
C GLY A 425 17.21 -4.72 27.66
N ILE A 426 17.84 -5.37 26.69
CA ILE A 426 19.29 -5.50 26.55
C ILE A 426 19.78 -5.24 25.14
N LEU A 427 21.05 -4.91 25.00
CA LEU A 427 21.74 -4.88 23.71
C LEU A 427 22.29 -6.26 23.36
N SER A 428 21.81 -6.86 22.29
CA SER A 428 22.34 -8.11 21.73
C SER A 428 23.10 -7.84 20.44
N SER A 429 24.00 -8.73 20.03
CA SER A 429 24.75 -8.61 18.79
C SER A 429 24.14 -9.50 17.69
N ARG A 430 23.88 -8.95 16.49
CA ARG A 430 23.23 -9.64 15.36
C ARG A 430 23.98 -9.44 14.06
N SER A 431 23.99 -10.46 13.23
CA SER A 431 24.55 -10.38 11.88
C SER A 431 23.79 -9.36 11.02
N MET A 432 24.54 -8.58 10.23
CA MET A 432 23.94 -7.52 9.44
C MET A 432 24.46 -7.48 7.99
N VAL A 433 23.68 -6.82 7.14
CA VAL A 433 24.03 -6.43 5.75
C VAL A 433 23.56 -5.01 5.52
N LEU A 434 24.40 -4.17 4.95
CA LEU A 434 24.07 -2.80 4.55
C LEU A 434 23.68 -2.77 3.08
N ARG A 435 22.51 -2.21 2.75
CA ARG A 435 22.14 -1.85 1.38
C ARG A 435 22.26 -0.34 1.21
N THR A 436 23.17 0.10 0.35
CA THR A 436 23.29 1.50 -0.05
C THR A 436 22.80 1.71 -1.48
N TYR A 437 22.57 2.96 -1.86
CA TYR A 437 22.00 3.33 -3.16
C TYR A 437 22.90 4.34 -3.86
N VAL A 438 22.99 4.23 -5.18
CA VAL A 438 23.73 5.14 -6.03
C VAL A 438 22.82 5.63 -7.15
N LEU A 439 22.77 6.93 -7.34
CA LEU A 439 21.96 7.61 -8.32
C LEU A 439 22.83 8.18 -9.44
N ASN A 440 22.45 7.96 -10.68
CA ASN A 440 23.00 8.68 -11.83
C ASN A 440 22.33 10.05 -11.92
N THR A 441 23.13 11.11 -11.75
CA THR A 441 22.63 12.49 -11.83
C THR A 441 22.72 13.08 -13.24
N GLY A 442 23.17 12.31 -14.23
CA GLY A 442 23.45 12.77 -15.60
C GLY A 442 24.78 13.53 -15.73
N THR A 443 25.18 14.25 -14.70
CA THR A 443 26.51 14.91 -14.63
C THR A 443 27.52 14.12 -13.81
N GLY A 444 27.09 13.07 -13.13
CA GLY A 444 27.91 12.22 -12.27
C GLY A 444 27.06 11.20 -11.53
N TRP A 445 27.59 10.69 -10.44
CA TRP A 445 26.94 9.72 -9.57
C TRP A 445 26.88 10.26 -8.14
N MET A 446 25.77 10.04 -7.46
CA MET A 446 25.54 10.45 -6.08
C MET A 446 25.14 9.25 -5.24
N THR A 447 25.83 9.04 -4.10
CA THR A 447 25.54 7.94 -3.18
C THR A 447 24.60 8.40 -2.07
N PHE A 448 23.62 7.58 -1.68
CA PHE A 448 22.76 7.79 -0.52
C PHE A 448 23.60 7.74 0.75
N PRO A 449 23.69 8.79 1.58
CA PRO A 449 24.54 8.79 2.75
C PRO A 449 24.03 7.86 3.87
N GLY A 450 24.50 6.63 3.85
CA GLY A 450 24.06 5.52 4.67
C GLY A 450 23.37 4.43 3.87
N GLY A 451 22.19 4.01 4.29
CA GLY A 451 21.45 2.97 3.60
C GLY A 451 20.43 2.28 4.51
N LEU A 452 19.88 1.18 4.01
CA LEU A 452 19.03 0.27 4.75
C LEU A 452 19.88 -0.87 5.34
N VAL A 453 20.06 -0.89 6.65
CA VAL A 453 20.68 -2.04 7.33
C VAL A 453 19.62 -3.09 7.60
N ARG A 454 19.90 -4.32 7.21
CA ARG A 454 19.08 -5.49 7.53
C ARG A 454 19.81 -6.34 8.53
N VAL A 455 19.09 -6.84 9.53
CA VAL A 455 19.63 -7.59 10.67
C VAL A 455 18.95 -8.95 10.72
N ALA A 456 19.72 -10.01 10.98
CA ALA A 456 19.20 -11.37 11.12
C ALA A 456 18.34 -11.53 12.37
N GLU A 457 17.41 -12.51 12.33
CA GLU A 457 16.71 -12.99 13.53
C GLU A 457 17.68 -13.53 14.58
N ALA A 458 17.16 -13.70 15.82
CA ALA A 458 17.87 -14.36 16.89
C ALA A 458 18.34 -15.76 16.45
N ASN A 459 19.63 -16.03 16.46
CA ASN A 459 20.27 -17.26 16.03
C ASN A 459 20.28 -17.56 14.51
N GLY A 460 19.83 -16.61 13.67
CA GLY A 460 19.91 -16.74 12.20
C GLY A 460 21.26 -16.34 11.64
N SER A 461 21.81 -17.13 10.72
CA SER A 461 22.96 -16.78 9.88
C SER A 461 22.56 -16.02 8.62
N VAL A 462 21.28 -16.10 8.23
CA VAL A 462 20.73 -15.50 7.02
C VAL A 462 20.03 -14.17 7.33
N VAL A 463 20.50 -13.12 6.69
CA VAL A 463 19.88 -11.78 6.79
C VAL A 463 18.78 -11.64 5.76
N SER A 464 17.52 -11.80 6.16
CA SER A 464 16.36 -11.70 5.28
C SER A 464 15.17 -11.07 5.99
N MET A 465 14.55 -10.05 5.38
CA MET A 465 13.31 -9.44 5.87
C MET A 465 12.12 -10.41 5.79
N GLN A 466 12.12 -11.29 4.80
CA GLN A 466 11.07 -12.32 4.63
C GLN A 466 11.08 -13.34 5.77
N ARG A 467 12.27 -13.62 6.34
CA ARG A 467 12.48 -14.59 7.43
C ARG A 467 12.48 -13.94 8.82
N GLY A 468 11.81 -12.80 9.02
CA GLY A 468 11.67 -12.19 10.35
C GLY A 468 12.73 -11.16 10.74
N GLY A 469 13.70 -10.88 9.86
CA GLY A 469 14.73 -9.86 10.10
C GLY A 469 14.16 -8.47 10.40
N HIS A 470 14.93 -7.67 11.14
CA HIS A 470 14.63 -6.27 11.45
C HIS A 470 15.49 -5.33 10.60
N SER A 471 15.06 -4.10 10.49
CA SER A 471 15.86 -3.04 9.87
C SER A 471 16.49 -2.11 10.90
N LYS A 472 17.55 -1.42 10.50
CA LYS A 472 18.18 -0.32 11.26
C LYS A 472 18.45 0.84 10.34
N ASP A 473 18.52 2.06 10.90
CA ASP A 473 19.10 3.19 10.19
C ASP A 473 20.63 3.11 10.15
N ALA A 474 21.25 3.72 9.15
CA ALA A 474 22.71 3.84 9.04
C ALA A 474 23.10 5.31 9.05
N TRP A 475 23.87 5.73 10.05
CA TRP A 475 24.33 7.10 10.23
C TRP A 475 25.78 7.26 9.75
N VAL A 476 25.99 8.05 8.73
CA VAL A 476 27.32 8.47 8.32
C VAL A 476 27.68 9.70 9.13
N LEU A 477 28.70 9.56 9.96
CA LEU A 477 29.27 10.64 10.77
C LEU A 477 30.19 11.47 9.90
N TRP A 478 30.05 12.80 9.96
CA TRP A 478 30.82 13.69 9.10
C TRP A 478 31.62 14.69 9.91
N ASP A 479 32.89 14.92 9.51
CA ASP A 479 33.79 15.81 10.25
C ASP A 479 33.69 17.28 9.80
N GLY A 480 33.08 17.53 8.65
CA GLY A 480 32.91 18.85 8.05
C GLY A 480 31.53 19.48 8.29
N PRO A 481 31.28 20.68 7.77
CA PRO A 481 29.96 21.27 7.81
C PRO A 481 28.95 20.42 7.03
N ILE A 482 27.75 20.29 7.59
CA ILE A 482 26.64 19.60 6.94
C ILE A 482 25.68 20.60 6.35
N ASP A 483 25.33 20.40 5.08
CA ASP A 483 24.26 21.14 4.44
C ASP A 483 22.92 20.82 5.13
N THR A 484 22.27 21.84 5.68
CA THR A 484 20.96 21.72 6.34
C THR A 484 19.79 21.69 5.36
N PHE A 485 20.07 21.30 4.15
CA PHE A 485 19.11 21.21 3.05
C PHE A 485 17.84 20.42 3.43
N SER A 486 16.71 20.94 2.99
CA SER A 486 15.42 20.25 3.04
C SER A 486 14.83 20.11 1.62
N MET A 487 13.85 19.24 1.44
CA MET A 487 13.09 19.13 0.17
C MET A 487 12.23 20.38 -0.09
N LEU A 488 12.02 21.22 0.92
CA LEU A 488 11.37 22.50 0.77
C LEU A 488 12.33 23.47 0.05
N ARG A 489 11.78 24.34 -0.78
CA ARG A 489 12.56 25.41 -1.43
C ARG A 489 13.12 26.35 -0.39
N PRO A 490 14.31 26.95 -0.60
CA PRO A 490 14.84 27.97 0.28
C PRO A 490 13.82 29.10 0.48
N PRO A 491 13.73 29.71 1.67
CA PRO A 491 12.77 30.78 1.94
C PRO A 491 12.95 32.02 1.07
N ASP A 492 14.13 32.21 0.49
CA ASP A 492 14.48 33.38 -0.37
C ASP A 492 14.08 33.12 -1.84
N GLU A 493 13.70 31.93 -2.23
CA GLU A 493 13.22 31.63 -3.58
C GLU A 493 11.76 32.04 -3.72
N LEU A 494 11.46 32.93 -4.66
CA LEU A 494 10.09 33.36 -4.96
C LEU A 494 9.25 32.14 -5.36
N VAL A 495 8.31 31.79 -4.51
CA VAL A 495 7.37 30.68 -4.75
C VAL A 495 6.38 31.11 -5.84
N GLN A 496 6.46 30.49 -7.01
CA GLN A 496 5.39 30.58 -7.99
C GLN A 496 4.15 29.87 -7.43
N LEU A 497 3.09 30.63 -7.16
CA LEU A 497 1.81 30.07 -6.71
C LEU A 497 1.21 29.21 -7.84
N ARG A 498 1.32 27.89 -7.69
CA ARG A 498 0.72 26.95 -8.63
C ARG A 498 -0.53 26.34 -8.01
N ARG A 499 -1.70 26.71 -8.53
CA ARG A 499 -2.99 26.08 -8.21
C ARG A 499 -3.34 25.05 -9.28
N ILE A 500 -2.41 24.12 -9.56
CA ILE A 500 -2.67 23.04 -10.53
C ILE A 500 -3.47 21.97 -9.79
N PRO A 501 -4.68 21.63 -10.25
CA PRO A 501 -5.41 20.48 -9.69
C PRO A 501 -4.54 19.21 -9.90
N ARG A 502 -4.31 18.46 -8.83
CA ARG A 502 -3.64 17.16 -8.98
C ARG A 502 -4.48 16.28 -9.88
N VAL A 503 -3.86 15.75 -10.90
CA VAL A 503 -4.48 14.75 -11.80
C VAL A 503 -4.92 13.56 -10.99
N VAL A 504 -6.15 13.10 -11.21
CA VAL A 504 -6.70 11.93 -10.52
C VAL A 504 -6.85 10.80 -11.55
N PRO A 505 -6.07 9.72 -11.41
CA PRO A 505 -6.26 8.51 -12.20
C PRO A 505 -7.69 7.97 -12.05
N SER A 506 -8.21 7.37 -13.10
CA SER A 506 -9.56 6.78 -13.08
C SER A 506 -9.71 5.69 -12.01
N SER A 507 -8.66 4.90 -11.77
CA SER A 507 -8.63 3.89 -10.70
C SER A 507 -8.70 4.48 -9.29
N VAL A 508 -8.05 5.63 -9.06
CA VAL A 508 -8.13 6.35 -7.79
C VAL A 508 -9.54 6.90 -7.57
N ALA A 509 -10.17 7.43 -8.62
CA ALA A 509 -11.56 7.90 -8.56
C ALA A 509 -12.52 6.75 -8.25
N ASP A 510 -12.37 5.59 -8.92
CA ASP A 510 -13.13 4.37 -8.65
C ASP A 510 -12.95 3.90 -7.19
N ASN A 511 -11.70 3.76 -6.74
CA ASN A 511 -11.43 3.33 -5.38
C ASN A 511 -11.97 4.33 -4.33
N THR A 512 -11.87 5.65 -4.54
CA THR A 512 -12.43 6.63 -3.60
C THR A 512 -13.96 6.61 -3.58
N PHE A 513 -14.60 6.44 -4.73
CA PHE A 513 -16.06 6.25 -4.82
C PHE A 513 -16.52 5.02 -4.04
N TRP A 514 -15.86 3.87 -4.25
CA TRP A 514 -16.20 2.65 -3.52
C TRP A 514 -15.84 2.72 -2.04
N LEU A 515 -14.76 3.39 -1.67
CA LEU A 515 -14.45 3.66 -0.26
C LEU A 515 -15.61 4.40 0.41
N GLY A 516 -16.12 5.45 -0.23
CA GLY A 516 -17.28 6.19 0.24
C GLY A 516 -18.51 5.31 0.41
N ARG A 517 -18.80 4.47 -0.58
CA ARG A 517 -19.92 3.52 -0.52
C ARG A 517 -19.77 2.50 0.59
N TYR A 518 -18.59 1.89 0.76
CA TYR A 518 -18.39 0.87 1.82
C TYR A 518 -18.39 1.45 3.23
N VAL A 519 -17.85 2.65 3.44
CA VAL A 519 -17.92 3.34 4.74
C VAL A 519 -19.38 3.62 5.10
N GLU A 520 -20.17 4.15 4.19
CA GLU A 520 -21.59 4.45 4.44
C GLU A 520 -22.42 3.18 4.60
N ARG A 521 -22.12 2.13 3.84
CA ARG A 521 -22.73 0.80 3.99
C ARG A 521 -22.44 0.21 5.36
N ALA A 522 -21.19 0.31 5.84
CA ALA A 522 -20.82 -0.14 7.19
C ALA A 522 -21.59 0.64 8.26
N GLU A 523 -21.76 1.97 8.11
CA GLU A 523 -22.55 2.78 9.02
C GLU A 523 -24.02 2.32 9.04
N GLY A 524 -24.63 2.13 7.88
CA GLY A 524 -26.02 1.65 7.77
C GLY A 524 -26.23 0.27 8.40
N ILE A 525 -25.31 -0.67 8.12
CA ILE A 525 -25.35 -2.02 8.71
C ILE A 525 -25.20 -1.93 10.24
N ALA A 526 -24.20 -1.17 10.74
CA ALA A 526 -23.96 -1.04 12.17
C ALA A 526 -25.15 -0.43 12.92
N ARG A 527 -25.82 0.60 12.36
CA ARG A 527 -27.02 1.22 12.94
C ARG A 527 -28.20 0.24 13.02
N ILE A 528 -28.46 -0.49 11.93
CA ILE A 528 -29.53 -1.49 11.91
C ILE A 528 -29.24 -2.61 12.92
N LEU A 529 -28.01 -3.16 12.92
CA LEU A 529 -27.63 -4.23 13.84
C LEU A 529 -27.65 -3.77 15.30
N ARG A 530 -27.24 -2.53 15.62
CA ARG A 530 -27.31 -1.97 16.97
C ARG A 530 -28.79 -1.89 17.45
N SER A 531 -29.66 -1.40 16.60
CA SER A 531 -31.10 -1.35 16.89
C SER A 531 -31.70 -2.74 17.07
N MET A 532 -31.23 -3.74 16.32
CA MET A 532 -31.68 -5.14 16.50
C MET A 532 -31.14 -5.76 17.78
N VAL A 533 -29.81 -5.64 18.03
CA VAL A 533 -29.13 -6.22 19.22
C VAL A 533 -29.78 -5.70 20.51
N SER A 534 -30.06 -4.39 20.61
CA SER A 534 -30.70 -3.78 21.79
C SER A 534 -32.13 -4.29 22.06
N ARG A 535 -32.79 -4.86 21.05
CA ARG A 535 -34.21 -5.25 21.11
C ARG A 535 -34.47 -6.75 21.08
N VAL A 536 -33.56 -7.56 20.53
CA VAL A 536 -33.78 -9.02 20.37
C VAL A 536 -33.99 -9.71 21.71
N HIS A 537 -33.24 -9.34 22.76
CA HIS A 537 -33.41 -9.96 24.10
C HIS A 537 -34.64 -9.52 24.89
N HIS A 538 -35.23 -8.38 24.52
CA HIS A 538 -36.41 -7.83 25.22
C HIS A 538 -37.70 -7.90 24.39
N ALA A 539 -37.61 -8.57 23.22
CA ALA A 539 -38.73 -8.61 22.30
C ALA A 539 -39.81 -9.58 22.77
N GLU A 540 -40.99 -9.03 23.07
CA GLU A 540 -42.20 -9.80 23.20
C GLU A 540 -42.55 -10.48 21.87
N GLU A 541 -43.29 -11.62 21.91
CA GLU A 541 -43.60 -12.41 20.71
C GLU A 541 -44.27 -11.62 19.57
N GLY A 542 -44.99 -10.53 19.87
CA GLY A 542 -45.63 -9.66 18.87
C GLY A 542 -44.65 -8.77 18.07
N LYS A 543 -43.39 -8.59 18.50
CA LYS A 543 -42.45 -7.63 17.92
C LYS A 543 -41.48 -8.28 16.91
N LEU A 544 -41.47 -9.60 16.75
CA LEU A 544 -40.58 -10.35 15.85
C LEU A 544 -40.74 -9.91 14.39
N GLY A 545 -41.98 -9.67 13.94
CA GLY A 545 -42.25 -9.21 12.57
C GLY A 545 -41.55 -7.89 12.23
N ASN A 546 -41.44 -6.99 13.21
CA ASN A 546 -40.79 -5.70 13.05
C ASN A 546 -39.26 -5.81 12.96
N LEU A 547 -38.65 -6.72 13.73
CA LEU A 547 -37.24 -7.00 13.64
C LEU A 547 -36.86 -7.67 12.30
N LEU A 548 -37.72 -8.55 11.79
CA LEU A 548 -37.54 -9.16 10.46
C LEU A 548 -37.68 -8.11 9.34
N ARG A 549 -38.59 -7.15 9.48
CA ARG A 549 -38.75 -6.02 8.56
C ARG A 549 -37.52 -5.12 8.61
N LEU A 550 -37.00 -4.81 9.79
CA LEU A 550 -35.77 -4.04 9.96
C LEU A 550 -34.58 -4.75 9.32
N HIS A 551 -34.47 -6.06 9.54
CA HIS A 551 -33.44 -6.88 8.88
C HIS A 551 -33.53 -6.84 7.34
N SER A 552 -34.77 -6.82 6.79
CA SER A 552 -34.96 -6.74 5.34
C SER A 552 -34.43 -5.45 4.70
N CYS A 553 -34.30 -4.36 5.48
CA CYS A 553 -33.73 -3.09 5.04
C CYS A 553 -32.23 -3.18 4.72
N LEU A 554 -31.52 -4.21 5.19
CA LEU A 554 -30.13 -4.49 4.81
C LEU A 554 -29.98 -4.83 3.31
N GLY A 555 -31.07 -5.08 2.60
CA GLY A 555 -31.11 -5.20 1.14
C GLY A 555 -30.44 -6.44 0.56
N LEU A 556 -30.16 -7.44 1.39
CA LEU A 556 -29.27 -8.56 1.08
C LEU A 556 -29.99 -9.90 1.09
N TRP A 557 -31.33 -9.88 0.99
CA TRP A 557 -32.06 -11.04 1.41
C TRP A 557 -32.84 -11.83 0.35
N ARG A 558 -32.38 -13.08 0.15
CA ARG A 558 -33.28 -14.21 -0.03
C ARG A 558 -33.47 -14.85 1.33
N SER A 559 -34.64 -14.59 1.94
CA SER A 559 -35.02 -15.12 3.27
C SER A 559 -34.93 -16.63 3.31
N THR A 560 -34.05 -17.15 4.13
CA THR A 560 -34.06 -18.55 4.58
C THR A 560 -34.93 -18.75 5.83
N LEU A 561 -35.42 -17.65 6.45
CA LEU A 561 -36.26 -17.72 7.64
C LEU A 561 -37.70 -18.02 7.23
N PRO A 562 -38.35 -18.97 7.91
CA PRO A 562 -39.71 -19.37 7.58
C PRO A 562 -40.69 -18.21 7.76
N LYS A 563 -41.52 -17.98 6.72
CA LYS A 563 -42.54 -16.94 6.66
C LYS A 563 -43.75 -17.21 7.60
N SER A 564 -43.77 -18.29 8.36
CA SER A 564 -44.92 -18.71 9.17
C SER A 564 -44.53 -19.20 10.56
N LYS A 565 -45.24 -18.63 11.51
CA LYS A 565 -45.55 -19.08 12.89
C LYS A 565 -44.47 -18.96 13.97
N ARG A 566 -44.86 -18.21 14.97
CA ARG A 566 -44.37 -17.99 16.33
C ARG A 566 -43.81 -19.28 16.97
N ASN A 567 -42.48 -19.37 17.03
CA ASN A 567 -41.79 -20.46 17.71
C ASN A 567 -40.50 -19.91 18.34
N PRO A 568 -40.07 -20.29 19.52
CA PRO A 568 -38.76 -19.96 20.12
C PRO A 568 -37.59 -20.22 19.20
N ALA A 569 -37.67 -21.24 18.33
CA ALA A 569 -36.70 -21.53 17.27
C ALA A 569 -36.48 -20.35 16.29
N THR A 570 -37.44 -19.47 16.13
CA THR A 570 -37.34 -18.32 15.20
C THR A 570 -36.50 -17.16 15.79
N PHE A 571 -36.56 -16.95 17.10
CA PHE A 571 -35.73 -15.98 17.81
C PHE A 571 -34.25 -16.42 17.79
N ALA A 572 -34.00 -17.69 18.12
CA ALA A 572 -32.68 -18.26 18.05
C ALA A 572 -32.07 -18.20 16.62
N ALA A 573 -32.93 -18.42 15.60
CA ALA A 573 -32.50 -18.28 14.20
C ALA A 573 -32.19 -16.81 13.86
N LEU A 574 -32.97 -15.84 14.37
CA LEU A 574 -32.68 -14.42 14.17
C LEU A 574 -31.39 -13.98 14.89
N GLU A 575 -31.19 -14.45 16.14
CA GLU A 575 -29.93 -14.19 16.87
C GLU A 575 -28.70 -14.71 16.11
N ASN A 576 -28.77 -15.96 15.62
CA ASN A 576 -27.70 -16.56 14.82
C ASN A 576 -27.47 -15.80 13.51
N GLU A 577 -28.55 -15.32 12.88
CA GLU A 577 -28.45 -14.50 11.66
C GLU A 577 -27.81 -13.16 11.94
N VAL A 578 -28.21 -12.46 13.02
CA VAL A 578 -27.59 -11.19 13.45
C VAL A 578 -26.12 -11.40 13.78
N LEU A 579 -25.77 -12.46 14.51
CA LEU A 579 -24.38 -12.79 14.81
C LEU A 579 -23.56 -13.08 13.55
N SER A 580 -24.15 -13.80 12.58
CA SER A 580 -23.52 -14.04 11.27
C SER A 580 -23.31 -12.75 10.50
N MET A 581 -24.27 -11.81 10.56
CA MET A 581 -24.11 -10.48 9.96
C MET A 581 -23.03 -9.63 10.62
N LEU A 582 -22.76 -9.84 11.89
CA LEU A 582 -21.68 -9.16 12.60
C LEU A 582 -20.30 -9.73 12.24
N THR A 583 -20.12 -11.05 12.30
CA THR A 583 -18.79 -11.69 12.40
C THR A 583 -18.35 -12.51 11.21
N ASN A 584 -19.26 -12.95 10.33
CA ASN A 584 -18.92 -13.88 9.25
C ASN A 584 -18.14 -13.20 8.11
N THR A 585 -16.83 -13.44 8.05
CA THR A 585 -15.95 -12.88 7.02
C THR A 585 -16.18 -13.42 5.60
N LYS A 586 -16.82 -14.59 5.45
CA LYS A 586 -17.15 -15.18 4.15
C LYS A 586 -18.43 -14.61 3.55
N ARG A 587 -19.24 -13.95 4.35
CA ARG A 587 -20.48 -13.32 3.93
C ARG A 587 -20.20 -11.89 3.50
N THR A 588 -20.27 -11.60 2.23
CA THR A 588 -19.94 -10.29 1.63
C THR A 588 -20.77 -9.14 2.20
N SER A 589 -21.92 -9.44 2.78
CA SER A 589 -22.87 -8.50 3.38
C SER A 589 -22.71 -8.30 4.89
N SER A 590 -21.77 -9.00 5.54
CA SER A 590 -21.53 -8.82 6.97
C SER A 590 -20.80 -7.52 7.26
N LEU A 591 -20.93 -7.02 8.49
CA LEU A 591 -20.23 -5.82 8.94
C LEU A 591 -18.71 -6.03 8.87
N THR A 592 -18.21 -7.18 9.37
CA THR A 592 -16.76 -7.50 9.32
C THR A 592 -16.23 -7.56 7.89
N SER A 593 -16.97 -8.18 6.96
CA SER A 593 -16.56 -8.21 5.54
C SER A 593 -16.57 -6.80 4.94
N THR A 594 -17.57 -5.99 5.23
CA THR A 594 -17.68 -4.61 4.76
C THR A 594 -16.53 -3.74 5.28
N LEU A 595 -16.16 -3.87 6.56
CA LEU A 595 -15.02 -3.16 7.16
C LEU A 595 -13.66 -3.64 6.59
N ASN A 596 -13.54 -4.92 6.24
CA ASN A 596 -12.37 -5.44 5.53
C ASN A 596 -12.25 -4.79 4.14
N GLU A 597 -13.36 -4.59 3.42
CA GLU A 597 -13.36 -3.88 2.13
C GLU A 597 -12.98 -2.40 2.30
N VAL A 598 -13.46 -1.71 3.34
CA VAL A 598 -13.02 -0.35 3.70
C VAL A 598 -11.50 -0.30 3.85
N ALA A 599 -10.93 -1.26 4.60
CA ALA A 599 -9.48 -1.31 4.83
C ALA A 599 -8.70 -1.67 3.54
N ARG A 600 -9.20 -2.60 2.74
CA ARG A 600 -8.59 -3.00 1.47
C ARG A 600 -8.54 -1.83 0.47
N ILE A 601 -9.67 -1.13 0.30
CA ILE A 601 -9.77 -0.01 -0.65
C ILE A 601 -9.00 1.20 -0.12
N GLY A 602 -9.10 1.51 1.20
CA GLY A 602 -8.30 2.56 1.82
C GLY A 602 -6.80 2.36 1.62
N GLY A 603 -6.32 1.11 1.66
CA GLY A 603 -4.95 0.74 1.35
C GLY A 603 -4.53 1.09 -0.09
N LYS A 604 -5.44 0.95 -1.06
CA LYS A 604 -5.19 1.28 -2.48
C LYS A 604 -5.08 2.78 -2.77
N VAL A 605 -5.68 3.61 -1.96
CA VAL A 605 -5.68 5.09 -2.11
C VAL A 605 -4.93 5.78 -0.98
N ARG A 606 -4.04 5.05 -0.32
CA ARG A 606 -3.30 5.47 0.86
C ARG A 606 -2.57 6.80 0.67
N GLU A 607 -1.99 7.04 -0.51
CA GLU A 607 -1.27 8.28 -0.84
C GLU A 607 -2.18 9.51 -0.87
N ARG A 608 -3.50 9.31 -0.88
CA ARG A 608 -4.52 10.38 -0.87
C ARG A 608 -5.14 10.63 0.51
N LEU A 609 -4.93 9.71 1.45
CA LEU A 609 -5.47 9.79 2.80
C LEU A 609 -4.43 10.32 3.79
N SER A 610 -4.90 11.00 4.85
CA SER A 610 -4.02 11.38 5.95
C SER A 610 -3.62 10.16 6.79
N ALA A 611 -2.54 10.30 7.57
CA ALA A 611 -2.11 9.26 8.50
C ALA A 611 -3.23 8.92 9.51
N ASP A 612 -3.91 9.93 10.02
CA ASP A 612 -5.03 9.76 10.96
C ASP A 612 -6.20 8.99 10.36
N MET A 613 -6.54 9.25 9.08
CA MET A 613 -7.58 8.48 8.38
C MET A 613 -7.16 7.02 8.18
N MET A 614 -5.88 6.76 7.90
CA MET A 614 -5.38 5.39 7.77
C MET A 614 -5.40 4.66 9.11
N LEU A 615 -5.04 5.34 10.20
CA LEU A 615 -5.15 4.79 11.56
C LEU A 615 -6.59 4.44 11.88
N LEU A 616 -7.53 5.34 11.62
CA LEU A 616 -8.95 5.15 11.86
C LEU A 616 -9.52 3.98 11.05
N ILE A 617 -9.14 3.82 9.79
CA ILE A 617 -9.52 2.66 8.95
C ILE A 617 -8.96 1.36 9.56
N SER A 618 -7.76 1.38 10.11
CA SER A 618 -7.18 0.22 10.79
C SER A 618 -7.94 -0.13 12.07
N GLN A 619 -8.34 0.85 12.86
CA GLN A 619 -9.16 0.67 14.07
C GLN A 619 -10.53 0.12 13.71
N LEU A 620 -11.20 0.64 12.66
CA LEU A 620 -12.46 0.11 12.15
C LEU A 620 -12.37 -1.37 11.79
N ARG A 621 -11.27 -1.79 11.14
CA ARG A 621 -11.06 -3.20 10.79
C ARG A 621 -10.96 -4.11 12.01
N THR A 622 -10.41 -3.64 13.11
CA THR A 622 -10.19 -4.44 14.34
C THR A 622 -11.38 -4.40 15.29
N SER A 623 -12.16 -3.31 15.32
CA SER A 623 -13.22 -3.07 16.31
C SER A 623 -14.22 -4.23 16.45
N VAL A 624 -14.68 -4.78 15.33
CA VAL A 624 -15.66 -5.90 15.36
C VAL A 624 -15.00 -7.26 15.59
N ARG A 625 -13.72 -7.42 15.23
CA ARG A 625 -12.96 -8.67 15.46
C ARG A 625 -12.76 -8.98 16.94
N GLU A 626 -12.69 -7.98 17.79
CA GLU A 626 -12.61 -8.12 19.24
C GLU A 626 -13.89 -8.75 19.85
N GLY A 627 -14.96 -8.77 19.09
CA GLY A 627 -16.21 -9.45 19.45
C GLY A 627 -16.25 -10.95 19.15
N ASN A 628 -15.23 -11.54 18.53
CA ASN A 628 -15.25 -12.97 18.23
C ASN A 628 -15.33 -13.82 19.52
N GLY A 629 -16.33 -14.70 19.56
CA GLY A 629 -16.62 -15.54 20.73
C GLY A 629 -17.44 -14.89 21.83
N LYS A 630 -17.83 -13.63 21.68
CA LYS A 630 -18.72 -12.92 22.62
C LYS A 630 -20.20 -13.25 22.36
N LYS A 631 -21.05 -13.03 23.38
CA LYS A 631 -22.49 -13.14 23.23
C LYS A 631 -23.07 -11.94 22.49
N LEU A 632 -24.26 -12.10 21.88
CA LEU A 632 -24.88 -11.05 21.08
C LEU A 632 -25.07 -9.72 21.85
N GLN A 633 -25.39 -9.78 23.11
CA GLN A 633 -25.58 -8.59 23.99
C GLN A 633 -24.28 -7.74 24.09
N ASP A 634 -23.12 -8.35 24.03
CA ASP A 634 -21.84 -7.66 24.16
C ASP A 634 -21.51 -6.79 22.92
N PHE A 635 -22.19 -7.07 21.79
CA PHE A 635 -22.01 -6.31 20.57
C PHE A 635 -22.64 -4.91 20.58
N ALA A 636 -23.51 -4.60 21.53
CA ALA A 636 -24.10 -3.26 21.61
C ALA A 636 -23.05 -2.17 21.84
N ALA A 637 -22.10 -2.41 22.74
CA ALA A 637 -20.97 -1.50 22.99
C ALA A 637 -20.04 -1.44 21.76
N ILE A 638 -19.65 -2.61 21.23
CA ILE A 638 -18.77 -2.71 20.05
C ILE A 638 -19.37 -1.95 18.85
N LEU A 639 -20.68 -2.04 18.64
CA LEU A 639 -21.35 -1.31 17.56
C LEU A 639 -21.40 0.20 17.82
N THR A 640 -21.48 0.61 19.07
CA THR A 640 -21.42 2.03 19.44
C THR A 640 -20.02 2.58 19.13
N ASP A 641 -18.96 1.92 19.57
CA ASP A 641 -17.58 2.30 19.29
C ASP A 641 -17.29 2.32 17.76
N CYS A 642 -17.80 1.33 17.04
CA CYS A 642 -17.68 1.29 15.57
C CYS A 642 -18.38 2.49 14.90
N LEU A 643 -19.57 2.90 15.38
CA LEU A 643 -20.30 4.06 14.88
C LEU A 643 -19.59 5.38 15.22
N GLU A 644 -18.93 5.48 16.37
CA GLU A 644 -18.10 6.63 16.73
C GLU A 644 -16.91 6.77 15.76
N LEU A 645 -16.21 5.67 15.47
CA LEU A 645 -15.12 5.66 14.48
C LEU A 645 -15.62 6.04 13.07
N LEU A 646 -16.78 5.54 12.63
CA LEU A 646 -17.39 5.90 11.34
C LEU A 646 -17.80 7.37 11.29
N SER A 647 -18.24 7.92 12.42
CA SER A 647 -18.55 9.35 12.55
C SER A 647 -17.28 10.20 12.51
N ALA A 648 -16.20 9.75 13.15
CA ALA A 648 -14.89 10.39 13.07
C ALA A 648 -14.36 10.39 11.61
N PHE A 649 -14.52 9.28 10.86
CA PHE A 649 -14.20 9.25 9.43
C PHE A 649 -14.95 10.33 8.65
N SER A 650 -16.23 10.51 8.95
CA SER A 650 -17.08 11.53 8.31
C SER A 650 -16.61 12.96 8.62
N GLY A 651 -16.12 13.19 9.84
CA GLY A 651 -15.50 14.46 10.23
C GLY A 651 -14.19 14.72 9.48
N MET A 652 -13.29 13.72 9.45
CA MET A 652 -12.02 13.84 8.76
C MET A 652 -12.18 13.98 7.24
N GLU A 653 -13.16 13.32 6.63
CA GLU A 653 -13.49 13.50 5.21
C GLU A 653 -13.82 14.96 4.90
N ARG A 654 -14.53 15.62 5.81
CA ARG A 654 -14.91 17.03 5.64
C ARG A 654 -13.76 18.00 5.90
N GLU A 655 -12.90 17.73 6.88
CA GLU A 655 -11.92 18.69 7.37
C GLU A 655 -10.51 18.44 6.82
N ASN A 656 -10.13 17.18 6.52
CA ASN A 656 -8.74 16.82 6.24
C ASN A 656 -8.45 16.51 4.76
N ILE A 657 -9.47 16.41 3.89
CA ILE A 657 -9.28 16.11 2.47
C ILE A 657 -9.50 17.35 1.61
N ASN A 658 -8.53 17.64 0.72
CA ASN A 658 -8.67 18.69 -0.28
C ASN A 658 -9.86 18.42 -1.22
N ARG A 659 -10.66 19.46 -1.54
CA ARG A 659 -11.88 19.39 -2.35
C ARG A 659 -11.63 19.16 -3.85
N GLY A 660 -10.71 18.26 -4.19
CA GLY A 660 -10.46 17.84 -5.58
C GLY A 660 -11.37 16.68 -6.03
N SER A 661 -11.14 16.18 -7.25
CA SER A 661 -11.98 15.12 -7.85
C SER A 661 -12.03 13.85 -7.00
N GLY A 662 -10.94 13.45 -6.32
CA GLY A 662 -10.96 12.29 -5.44
C GLY A 662 -11.93 12.45 -4.26
N TRP A 663 -12.01 13.65 -3.65
CA TRP A 663 -13.00 13.96 -2.61
C TRP A 663 -14.42 13.97 -3.16
N LEU A 664 -14.63 14.50 -4.37
CA LEU A 664 -15.95 14.49 -5.01
C LEU A 664 -16.48 13.07 -5.16
N PHE A 665 -15.68 12.13 -5.68
CA PHE A 665 -16.08 10.74 -5.82
C PHE A 665 -16.32 10.04 -4.47
N LEU A 666 -15.50 10.31 -3.45
CA LEU A 666 -15.72 9.80 -2.10
C LEU A 666 -17.06 10.26 -1.54
N SER A 667 -17.35 11.56 -1.64
CA SER A 667 -18.57 12.17 -1.13
C SER A 667 -19.81 11.71 -1.91
N ILE A 668 -19.72 11.62 -3.26
CA ILE A 668 -20.78 11.06 -4.11
C ILE A 668 -21.06 9.60 -3.70
N GLY A 669 -20.03 8.78 -3.52
CA GLY A 669 -20.19 7.40 -3.10
C GLY A 669 -20.96 7.28 -1.77
N ARG A 670 -20.61 8.10 -0.80
CA ARG A 670 -21.29 8.14 0.51
C ARG A 670 -22.76 8.57 0.38
N ARG A 671 -23.03 9.68 -0.31
CA ARG A 671 -24.38 10.21 -0.49
C ARG A 671 -25.28 9.24 -1.24
N LEU A 672 -24.78 8.63 -2.29
CA LEU A 672 -25.50 7.62 -3.06
C LEU A 672 -25.87 6.39 -2.23
N GLU A 673 -24.91 5.82 -1.49
CA GLU A 673 -25.18 4.65 -0.66
C GLU A 673 -26.19 4.98 0.45
N ARG A 674 -26.10 6.16 1.05
CA ARG A 674 -27.08 6.64 2.05
C ARG A 674 -28.47 6.81 1.44
N ALA A 675 -28.58 7.40 0.27
CA ALA A 675 -29.85 7.54 -0.45
C ALA A 675 -30.48 6.18 -0.77
N ILE A 676 -29.68 5.20 -1.24
CA ILE A 676 -30.14 3.84 -1.49
C ILE A 676 -30.61 3.16 -0.19
N GLY A 677 -29.85 3.30 0.90
CA GLY A 677 -30.20 2.74 2.20
C GLY A 677 -31.50 3.35 2.77
N LEU A 678 -31.62 4.69 2.70
CA LEU A 678 -32.83 5.42 3.11
C LEU A 678 -34.04 5.01 2.27
N THR A 679 -33.89 4.88 0.94
CA THR A 679 -34.99 4.44 0.08
C THR A 679 -35.54 3.09 0.51
N ARG A 680 -34.69 2.13 0.90
CA ARG A 680 -35.12 0.84 1.42
C ARG A 680 -35.86 0.96 2.77
N LEU A 681 -35.33 1.77 3.66
CA LEU A 681 -35.95 2.02 4.97
C LEU A 681 -37.32 2.69 4.83
N LEU A 682 -37.41 3.71 3.98
CA LEU A 682 -38.64 4.44 3.71
C LEU A 682 -39.71 3.57 3.04
N ARG A 683 -39.31 2.66 2.14
CA ARG A 683 -40.25 1.66 1.58
C ARG A 683 -40.77 0.72 2.63
N ALA A 684 -39.96 0.30 3.60
CA ALA A 684 -40.43 -0.49 4.73
C ALA A 684 -41.37 0.31 5.64
N VAL A 685 -41.15 1.62 5.81
CA VAL A 685 -42.08 2.52 6.50
C VAL A 685 -43.39 2.67 5.72
N ALA A 686 -43.34 2.90 4.43
CA ALA A 686 -44.54 3.03 3.57
C ALA A 686 -45.38 1.75 3.53
N ALA A 687 -44.77 0.59 3.65
CA ALA A 687 -45.46 -0.71 3.73
C ALA A 687 -46.13 -0.97 5.13
N SER A 688 -45.99 -0.06 6.10
CA SER A 688 -46.63 -0.16 7.41
C SER A 688 -48.10 0.28 7.34
N VAL A 689 -48.98 -0.62 6.90
CA VAL A 689 -50.39 -0.33 6.70
C VAL A 689 -51.17 -0.24 8.01
N GLU A 690 -50.69 -0.86 9.09
CA GLU A 690 -51.32 -0.81 10.41
C GLU A 690 -50.79 0.38 11.21
N LEU A 691 -51.66 1.33 11.52
CA LEU A 691 -51.42 2.55 12.31
C LEU A 691 -50.84 2.30 13.72
N GLU A 692 -50.76 1.05 14.16
CA GLU A 692 -50.32 0.64 15.49
C GLU A 692 -48.85 0.20 15.54
N ASP A 693 -48.11 0.22 14.42
CA ASP A 693 -46.73 -0.27 14.38
C ASP A 693 -45.70 0.81 14.80
N THR A 694 -45.99 1.48 15.93
CA THR A 694 -45.12 2.50 16.51
C THR A 694 -43.71 1.98 16.81
N TYR A 695 -43.58 0.69 17.05
CA TYR A 695 -42.30 0.04 17.35
C TYR A 695 -41.34 0.05 16.13
N PHE A 696 -41.86 -0.26 14.94
CA PHE A 696 -41.03 -0.19 13.73
C PHE A 696 -40.67 1.25 13.34
N LEU A 697 -41.58 2.18 13.52
CA LEU A 697 -41.36 3.61 13.28
C LEU A 697 -40.27 4.19 14.20
N ASP A 698 -40.27 3.77 15.48
CA ASP A 698 -39.22 4.13 16.43
C ASP A 698 -37.84 3.57 15.97
N CYS A 699 -37.77 2.30 15.57
CA CYS A 699 -36.59 1.70 15.00
C CYS A 699 -36.10 2.47 13.75
N ALA A 700 -37.00 2.87 12.86
CA ALA A 700 -36.64 3.60 11.64
C ALA A 700 -36.03 4.98 11.94
N LEU A 701 -36.59 5.71 12.89
CA LEU A 701 -36.07 7.00 13.35
C LEU A 701 -34.73 6.85 14.07
N GLU A 702 -34.56 5.81 14.88
CA GLU A 702 -33.30 5.50 15.56
C GLU A 702 -32.20 5.17 14.53
N VAL A 703 -32.48 4.29 13.57
CA VAL A 703 -31.52 3.92 12.50
C VAL A 703 -31.12 5.15 11.69
N ALA A 704 -32.09 6.02 11.38
CA ALA A 704 -31.85 7.27 10.67
C ALA A 704 -31.33 8.41 11.55
N ASP A 705 -31.08 8.18 12.84
CA ASP A 705 -30.60 9.19 13.81
C ASP A 705 -31.45 10.47 13.81
N SER A 706 -32.75 10.33 13.71
CA SER A 706 -33.74 11.43 13.55
C SER A 706 -34.84 11.46 14.61
N SER A 707 -34.70 10.66 15.69
CA SER A 707 -35.70 10.60 16.75
C SER A 707 -35.92 11.94 17.45
N MET A 708 -34.85 12.70 17.68
CA MET A 708 -34.95 14.05 18.28
C MET A 708 -35.58 15.04 17.32
N THR A 709 -35.22 15.00 16.03
CA THR A 709 -35.82 15.84 14.98
C THR A 709 -37.33 15.62 14.92
N TYR A 710 -37.77 14.36 14.93
CA TYR A 710 -39.20 14.02 14.96
C TYR A 710 -39.88 14.60 16.18
N ARG A 711 -39.36 14.34 17.39
CA ARG A 711 -39.93 14.78 18.63
C ARG A 711 -40.07 16.30 18.75
N THR A 712 -39.05 17.01 18.26
CA THR A 712 -39.02 18.47 18.29
C THR A 712 -40.06 19.08 17.33
N ARG A 713 -40.33 18.40 16.19
CA ARG A 713 -41.21 18.92 15.15
C ARG A 713 -42.69 18.59 15.40
N TYR A 714 -42.99 17.33 15.79
CA TYR A 714 -44.35 16.84 15.77
C TYR A 714 -45.01 16.74 17.13
N TYR A 715 -44.25 16.61 18.22
CA TYR A 715 -44.78 16.49 19.60
C TYR A 715 -45.96 15.49 19.76
N THR A 716 -45.98 14.42 18.94
CA THR A 716 -47.10 13.47 18.91
C THR A 716 -46.62 12.02 18.92
N THR A 717 -47.54 11.09 19.01
CA THR A 717 -47.25 9.66 18.78
C THR A 717 -46.75 9.43 17.38
N LEU A 718 -45.90 8.39 17.22
CA LEU A 718 -45.30 8.07 15.94
C LEU A 718 -46.37 7.71 14.90
N GLN A 719 -46.30 8.40 13.75
CA GLN A 719 -47.19 8.21 12.62
C GLN A 719 -46.36 8.03 11.32
N PRO A 720 -46.76 7.09 10.44
CA PRO A 720 -45.97 6.81 9.20
C PRO A 720 -45.74 8.05 8.34
N LEU A 721 -46.75 8.88 8.10
CA LEU A 721 -46.65 10.09 7.28
C LEU A 721 -45.69 11.13 7.89
N ALA A 722 -45.72 11.32 9.21
CA ALA A 722 -44.82 12.25 9.89
C ALA A 722 -43.37 11.75 9.91
N VAL A 723 -43.17 10.43 10.01
CA VAL A 723 -41.82 9.81 9.86
C VAL A 723 -41.31 9.97 8.44
N LEU A 724 -42.18 9.78 7.44
CA LEU A 724 -41.84 10.01 6.03
C LEU A 724 -41.48 11.48 5.76
N ASP A 725 -42.20 12.44 6.36
CA ASP A 725 -41.86 13.85 6.23
C ASP A 725 -40.44 14.15 6.72
N VAL A 726 -40.08 13.72 7.93
CA VAL A 726 -38.75 13.95 8.52
C VAL A 726 -37.61 13.26 7.72
N LEU A 727 -37.86 12.05 7.25
CA LEU A 727 -36.81 11.23 6.63
C LEU A 727 -36.78 11.32 5.10
N MET A 728 -37.85 11.76 4.47
CA MET A 728 -37.95 11.85 3.02
C MET A 728 -37.81 13.29 2.53
N ALA A 729 -38.57 14.24 3.13
CA ALA A 729 -38.81 15.57 2.56
C ALA A 729 -38.10 16.74 3.25
N ASP A 730 -37.57 16.55 4.43
CA ASP A 730 -36.89 17.60 5.18
C ASP A 730 -35.50 17.91 4.58
N ASP A 731 -35.43 19.02 3.85
CA ASP A 731 -34.19 19.48 3.21
C ASP A 731 -33.10 19.98 4.20
N THR A 732 -33.50 20.24 5.46
CA THR A 732 -32.56 20.65 6.52
C THR A 732 -32.00 19.46 7.33
N ASN A 733 -32.63 18.29 7.26
CA ASN A 733 -32.18 17.10 7.94
C ASN A 733 -31.10 16.36 7.15
N PRO A 734 -29.83 16.31 7.64
CA PRO A 734 -28.73 15.62 6.93
C PRO A 734 -28.96 14.11 6.76
N ARG A 735 -30.01 13.57 7.36
CA ARG A 735 -30.42 12.16 7.28
C ARG A 735 -31.65 11.94 6.41
N SER A 736 -32.20 12.99 5.78
CA SER A 736 -33.30 12.87 4.85
C SER A 736 -32.88 12.50 3.44
N LEU A 737 -33.83 11.98 2.67
CA LEU A 737 -33.60 11.63 1.27
C LEU A 737 -33.47 12.89 0.38
N ASP A 738 -34.26 13.95 0.64
CA ASP A 738 -34.14 15.25 -0.06
C ASP A 738 -32.74 15.81 0.05
N PHE A 739 -32.22 15.89 1.28
CA PHE A 739 -30.86 16.37 1.54
C PHE A 739 -29.80 15.57 0.78
N GLN A 740 -29.94 14.23 0.72
CA GLN A 740 -28.97 13.41 -0.01
C GLN A 740 -29.01 13.67 -1.51
N LEU A 741 -30.21 13.74 -2.10
CA LEU A 741 -30.38 13.99 -3.54
C LEU A 741 -29.92 15.39 -3.93
N ALA A 742 -30.25 16.41 -3.15
CA ALA A 742 -29.79 17.78 -3.38
C ALA A 742 -28.26 17.86 -3.42
N HIS A 743 -27.61 17.26 -2.45
CA HIS A 743 -26.14 17.23 -2.42
C HIS A 743 -25.53 16.36 -3.51
N LEU A 744 -26.17 15.29 -3.96
CA LEU A 744 -25.73 14.51 -5.13
C LEU A 744 -25.73 15.37 -6.40
N VAL A 745 -26.77 16.15 -6.62
CA VAL A 745 -26.85 17.10 -7.73
C VAL A 745 -25.69 18.09 -7.70
N GLU A 746 -25.47 18.74 -6.54
CA GLU A 746 -24.39 19.72 -6.37
C GLU A 746 -22.97 19.13 -6.59
N LEU A 747 -22.74 17.90 -6.12
CA LEU A 747 -21.45 17.24 -6.24
C LEU A 747 -21.21 16.76 -7.68
N TYR A 748 -22.25 16.25 -8.34
CA TYR A 748 -22.15 15.74 -9.72
C TYR A 748 -21.84 16.86 -10.70
N GLU A 749 -22.46 18.03 -10.54
CA GLU A 749 -22.20 19.23 -11.34
C GLU A 749 -20.73 19.68 -11.33
N LYS A 750 -20.02 19.38 -10.21
CA LYS A 750 -18.60 19.74 -10.04
C LYS A 750 -17.64 18.72 -10.68
N LEU A 751 -18.14 17.58 -11.16
CA LEU A 751 -17.28 16.59 -11.79
C LEU A 751 -16.81 17.05 -13.16
N PRO A 752 -15.56 16.76 -13.57
CA PRO A 752 -15.13 17.03 -14.94
C PRO A 752 -15.92 16.15 -15.93
N ARG A 753 -16.36 16.72 -17.04
CA ARG A 753 -17.05 15.97 -18.12
C ARG A 753 -18.33 15.26 -17.66
N PHE A 754 -19.09 15.80 -16.71
CA PHE A 754 -20.38 15.24 -16.32
C PHE A 754 -21.35 15.18 -17.52
N ARG A 755 -22.29 14.22 -17.49
CA ARG A 755 -23.31 14.08 -18.52
C ARG A 755 -24.56 14.87 -18.13
N PRO A 756 -25.02 15.82 -18.95
CA PRO A 756 -26.23 16.59 -18.64
C PRO A 756 -27.47 15.73 -18.38
N ALA A 757 -27.68 14.66 -19.17
CA ALA A 757 -28.80 13.74 -18.98
C ALA A 757 -28.82 13.02 -17.61
N ASP A 758 -27.66 12.66 -17.07
CA ASP A 758 -27.58 12.04 -15.74
C ASP A 758 -27.84 13.07 -14.63
N LEU A 759 -27.48 14.35 -14.86
CA LEU A 759 -27.79 15.44 -13.95
C LEU A 759 -29.29 15.76 -13.95
N GLU A 760 -29.89 15.86 -15.14
CA GLU A 760 -31.35 16.08 -15.32
C GLU A 760 -32.15 14.97 -14.62
N ALA A 761 -31.74 13.71 -14.76
CA ALA A 761 -32.39 12.59 -14.12
C ALA A 761 -32.39 12.70 -12.57
N LEU A 762 -31.29 13.19 -11.97
CA LEU A 762 -31.22 13.45 -10.52
C LEU A 762 -32.10 14.64 -10.12
N GLN A 763 -32.08 15.72 -10.90
CA GLN A 763 -32.91 16.91 -10.66
C GLN A 763 -34.40 16.60 -10.77
N ASP A 764 -34.81 15.80 -11.74
CA ASP A 764 -36.19 15.34 -11.92
C ASP A 764 -36.62 14.43 -10.75
N ALA A 765 -35.71 13.57 -10.29
CA ALA A 765 -35.95 12.75 -9.11
C ALA A 765 -36.17 13.62 -7.85
N LEU A 766 -35.33 14.63 -7.62
CA LEU A 766 -35.46 15.55 -6.51
C LEU A 766 -36.78 16.35 -6.58
N ALA A 767 -37.11 16.87 -7.76
CA ALA A 767 -38.36 17.60 -8.01
C ALA A 767 -39.61 16.69 -7.82
N GLY A 768 -39.52 15.43 -8.24
CA GLY A 768 -40.55 14.42 -8.02
C GLY A 768 -40.76 14.09 -6.53
N LEU A 769 -39.65 13.97 -5.77
CA LEU A 769 -39.67 13.75 -4.33
C LEU A 769 -40.42 14.89 -3.62
N ARG A 770 -40.09 16.12 -3.91
CA ARG A 770 -40.69 17.32 -3.32
C ARG A 770 -42.17 17.47 -3.67
N ARG A 771 -42.56 17.13 -4.89
CA ARG A 771 -43.99 17.12 -5.31
C ARG A 771 -44.81 16.11 -4.54
N ILE A 772 -44.31 14.91 -4.29
CA ILE A 772 -45.01 13.86 -3.54
C ILE A 772 -45.12 14.24 -2.04
N ALA A 773 -44.08 14.82 -1.48
CA ALA A 773 -44.04 15.22 -0.08
C ALA A 773 -44.99 16.41 0.24
N LEU A 774 -45.15 17.33 -0.71
CA LEU A 774 -45.93 18.56 -0.53
C LEU A 774 -47.43 18.42 -0.86
N GLN A 775 -47.92 17.25 -1.29
CA GLN A 775 -49.35 17.07 -1.53
C GLN A 775 -50.04 16.92 -0.14
N PRO A 776 -50.82 17.93 0.29
CA PRO A 776 -51.54 17.81 1.58
C PRO A 776 -52.52 16.66 1.47
N VAL A 777 -52.58 15.87 2.54
CA VAL A 777 -53.77 15.07 2.83
C VAL A 777 -54.86 16.11 3.19
N GLU A 778 -55.73 16.45 2.19
CA GLU A 778 -56.85 17.37 2.41
C GLU A 778 -57.61 16.82 3.61
N ASN A 779 -57.66 17.61 4.72
CA ASN A 779 -58.48 17.31 5.85
C ASN A 779 -59.93 17.40 5.43
N PRO A 780 -60.71 16.32 5.40
CA PRO A 780 -62.15 16.43 5.12
C PRO A 780 -62.84 17.17 6.27
N SER A 781 -63.22 18.41 5.96
CA SER A 781 -64.08 19.18 6.86
C SER A 781 -65.48 18.57 6.84
N SER A 782 -65.78 17.62 7.65
CA SER A 782 -67.12 17.21 8.18
C SER A 782 -67.24 15.71 8.54
N GLY A 783 -67.76 15.43 9.63
CA GLY A 783 -68.28 14.35 10.47
C GLY A 783 -68.41 12.88 10.01
N GLU A 784 -68.03 12.46 8.80
CA GLU A 784 -68.02 11.05 8.31
C GLU A 784 -66.61 10.42 8.21
N ALA A 785 -65.66 10.94 8.93
CA ALA A 785 -64.26 11.02 8.62
C ALA A 785 -63.42 9.77 8.97
N ARG A 786 -63.82 8.81 9.76
CA ARG A 786 -62.88 7.79 10.28
C ARG A 786 -62.55 6.62 9.36
N THR A 787 -63.46 6.23 8.46
CA THR A 787 -63.18 5.15 7.48
C THR A 787 -62.60 5.68 6.17
N SER A 788 -62.96 6.90 5.79
CA SER A 788 -62.38 7.63 4.63
C SER A 788 -60.91 7.96 4.83
N ASP A 789 -60.52 8.34 6.04
CA ASP A 789 -59.14 8.79 6.38
C ASP A 789 -58.11 7.65 6.29
N LYS A 790 -58.44 6.45 6.75
CA LYS A 790 -57.57 5.27 6.64
C LYS A 790 -57.31 4.84 5.18
N THR A 791 -58.33 4.94 4.34
CA THR A 791 -58.22 4.59 2.92
C THR A 791 -57.37 5.59 2.15
N HIS A 792 -57.52 6.89 2.42
CA HIS A 792 -56.70 7.96 1.83
C HIS A 792 -55.24 7.86 2.26
N GLN A 793 -54.97 7.54 3.53
CA GLN A 793 -53.64 7.33 4.06
C GLN A 793 -52.94 6.11 3.41
N ALA A 794 -53.67 5.00 3.24
CA ALA A 794 -53.16 3.81 2.56
C ALA A 794 -52.82 4.10 1.08
N HIS A 795 -53.65 4.87 0.38
CA HIS A 795 -53.34 5.30 -1.00
C HIS A 795 -52.12 6.23 -1.08
N ALA A 796 -51.94 7.15 -0.11
CA ALA A 796 -50.75 8.02 -0.05
C ALA A 796 -49.49 7.21 0.17
N LEU A 797 -49.49 6.25 1.10
CA LEU A 797 -48.36 5.37 1.37
C LEU A 797 -48.02 4.48 0.16
N ALA A 798 -49.01 3.94 -0.56
CA ALA A 798 -48.80 3.15 -1.76
C ALA A 798 -48.12 3.98 -2.90
N ARG A 799 -48.55 5.23 -3.09
CA ARG A 799 -47.91 6.15 -4.07
C ARG A 799 -46.47 6.46 -3.68
N VAL A 800 -46.20 6.64 -2.39
CA VAL A 800 -44.83 6.86 -1.87
C VAL A 800 -43.97 5.61 -2.15
N ASP A 801 -44.45 4.40 -1.87
CA ASP A 801 -43.69 3.16 -2.14
C ASP A 801 -43.41 2.96 -3.64
N GLU A 802 -44.38 3.24 -4.51
CA GLU A 802 -44.19 3.17 -5.95
C GLU A 802 -43.11 4.14 -6.42
N TYR A 803 -43.14 5.39 -5.94
CA TYR A 803 -42.14 6.38 -6.25
C TYR A 803 -40.74 5.96 -5.75
N LEU A 804 -40.63 5.54 -4.48
CA LEU A 804 -39.38 5.08 -3.89
C LEU A 804 -38.80 3.85 -4.62
N SER A 805 -39.66 2.96 -5.15
CA SER A 805 -39.25 1.83 -5.97
C SER A 805 -38.60 2.28 -7.28
N LYS A 806 -39.20 3.26 -7.96
CA LYS A 806 -38.65 3.87 -9.19
C LYS A 806 -37.35 4.60 -8.90
N LEU A 807 -37.29 5.36 -7.82
CA LEU A 807 -36.09 6.09 -7.37
C LEU A 807 -34.93 5.13 -7.06
N GLN A 808 -35.21 4.01 -6.38
CA GLN A 808 -34.18 3.00 -6.10
C GLN A 808 -33.56 2.45 -7.40
N SER A 809 -34.37 2.14 -8.41
CA SER A 809 -33.90 1.67 -9.69
C SER A 809 -33.06 2.73 -10.42
N LEU A 810 -33.50 4.00 -10.36
CA LEU A 810 -32.78 5.13 -10.94
C LEU A 810 -31.41 5.33 -10.28
N LEU A 811 -31.32 5.31 -8.94
CA LEU A 811 -30.05 5.48 -8.21
C LEU A 811 -29.05 4.36 -8.53
N LEU A 812 -29.53 3.13 -8.70
CA LEU A 812 -28.67 2.01 -9.10
C LEU A 812 -28.15 2.18 -10.54
N SER A 813 -29.03 2.47 -11.49
CA SER A 813 -28.63 2.70 -12.90
C SER A 813 -27.74 3.94 -13.03
N TRP A 814 -27.97 4.97 -12.27
CA TRP A 814 -27.12 6.17 -12.24
C TRP A 814 -25.71 5.85 -11.71
N SER A 815 -25.61 4.99 -10.67
CA SER A 815 -24.33 4.46 -10.20
C SER A 815 -23.55 3.72 -11.29
N ASP A 816 -24.24 2.90 -12.08
CA ASP A 816 -23.64 2.18 -13.19
C ASP A 816 -23.20 3.13 -14.33
N ASN A 817 -24.00 4.12 -14.64
CA ASN A 817 -23.64 5.17 -15.62
C ASN A 817 -22.39 5.94 -15.20
N LEU A 818 -22.30 6.34 -13.92
CA LEU A 818 -21.13 7.01 -13.37
C LEU A 818 -19.89 6.12 -13.48
N SER A 819 -20.02 4.84 -13.13
CA SER A 819 -18.93 3.87 -13.24
C SER A 819 -18.47 3.69 -14.69
N ASN A 820 -19.37 3.57 -15.63
CA ASN A 820 -19.06 3.43 -17.05
C ASN A 820 -18.39 4.69 -17.61
N GLN A 821 -18.78 5.87 -17.15
CA GLN A 821 -18.23 7.13 -17.64
C GLN A 821 -16.80 7.40 -17.15
N TYR A 822 -16.51 7.11 -15.88
CA TYR A 822 -15.26 7.55 -15.25
C TYR A 822 -14.30 6.38 -14.94
N PHE A 823 -14.81 5.15 -14.76
CA PHE A 823 -14.04 4.01 -14.23
C PHE A 823 -13.87 2.87 -15.24
N GLU A 824 -14.61 2.84 -16.35
CA GLU A 824 -14.55 1.75 -17.34
C GLU A 824 -13.15 1.56 -17.93
N HIS A 825 -12.36 2.63 -17.98
CA HIS A 825 -10.96 2.59 -18.39
C HIS A 825 -10.03 1.92 -17.38
N ALA A 826 -10.46 1.77 -16.13
CA ALA A 826 -9.70 1.16 -15.04
C ALA A 826 -10.05 -0.32 -14.81
N ARG A 827 -11.09 -0.85 -15.47
CA ARG A 827 -11.44 -2.26 -15.33
C ARG A 827 -10.33 -3.12 -15.92
N THR A 828 -9.60 -3.80 -15.06
CA THR A 828 -8.80 -4.97 -15.40
C THR A 828 -9.75 -6.04 -15.98
N GLN A 829 -9.35 -6.66 -17.06
CA GLN A 829 -10.04 -7.86 -17.54
C GLN A 829 -10.21 -8.85 -16.39
N PRO A 830 -11.35 -9.54 -16.28
CA PRO A 830 -11.55 -10.51 -15.21
C PRO A 830 -10.39 -11.50 -15.22
N ILE A 831 -9.75 -11.66 -14.07
CA ILE A 831 -8.74 -12.69 -13.86
C ILE A 831 -9.46 -14.02 -14.06
N PHE A 832 -9.29 -14.64 -15.20
CA PHE A 832 -9.52 -16.07 -15.36
C PHE A 832 -8.45 -16.76 -14.51
N MET A 833 -8.74 -16.98 -13.24
CA MET A 833 -8.08 -18.05 -12.52
C MET A 833 -8.56 -19.34 -13.19
N GLY A 834 -7.76 -19.88 -14.10
CA GLY A 834 -7.93 -21.23 -14.56
C GLY A 834 -7.82 -22.22 -13.38
N PRO A 835 -8.37 -23.44 -13.51
CA PRO A 835 -8.53 -24.39 -12.43
C PRO A 835 -7.21 -24.79 -11.76
#